data_62200b9ba9efaa5dadef22b88f5ec066
#
_entry.id   62200b9ba9efaa5dadef22b88f5ec066
#
_cell.length_a   1.000
_cell.length_b   1.000
_cell.length_c   1.000
_cell.angle_alpha   90.00
_cell.angle_beta   90.00
_cell.angle_gamma   90.00
#
_symmetry.space_group_name_H-M   'P 1'
#
loop_
_entity.id
_entity.type
_entity.pdbx_description
1 polymer ?
#
loop_
_entity_poly.entity_id
_entity_poly.type
_entity_poly.pdbx_seq_one_letter_code
_entity_poly.pdbx_strand_id
1 'polypeptide(L)'
;AKRTWTYLTQRRQQDGAGRSNSPYPPSLRRSHLGPPQHEGIPLQPLKPIPVFPLSFAFSPSNVLAFTVLCSHALLAQLPNPDLKTIFPQGLQAGTSTEITIGGSELEETTALHFSHPGLTAEAIQYSATDYSPAKPNPLRYRITAKPETPAGIYEVSAQTRLGLTAPRAFVVSHLPEKNHGTNHSPETAETLPVDSIINGHADNTAIDHYKITLAQGQTVHLHCQAQVIDSRLDPTLVLLSPDGDELARDNDRSTHNRDASITFKAPTTGSYLIKIHDVTFNGGVEHPYRLIAATTAVPDIDTSFLRTKDHPTDTTVTLSKSPSYHSFSAKKDHPLWIELLSARLHQPSDSLLIVEQVTTDQNGNSQYKEIASNDDFILPNGGRHCPLRTSDSAIKFNPPADGQYRLTLLNQFSKPASAKLRIRPPASGYKLIATPWHLHQKDKSLPRQTTIIRQGGTARLRIFVIRDSGFDEAINLSIDGLPPGLDFHPKSIPPDKTSAALILTPQPNTAPAHSFLTIKGTSNEKITAAQPATSSWHVGNWDAERHLTRIAQLLPLSITHAEKAPLVLSPTSNSFAHKIGETLEIPFKLTKNAEIKGDITITLINSPHSKPPQVKIKPDATEGKITIPLNASNDLKIAPNQ
;
A
#
# COMPACT_ATOMS: atom_id res chain seq x y z
N ALA A 1 37.65 -16.97 7.05
CA ALA A 1 36.96 -16.91 8.36
C ALA A 1 37.30 -15.65 9.17
N LYS A 2 38.57 -15.23 9.24
CA LYS A 2 38.96 -14.02 10.02
C LYS A 2 38.60 -12.69 9.38
N ARG A 3 38.46 -12.60 8.04
CA ARG A 3 38.11 -11.37 7.35
C ARG A 3 36.60 -11.06 7.36
N THR A 4 35.75 -12.07 7.41
CA THR A 4 34.27 -11.91 7.45
C THR A 4 33.82 -11.32 8.79
N TRP A 5 34.49 -11.65 9.90
CA TRP A 5 34.15 -11.07 11.21
C TRP A 5 34.49 -9.58 11.35
N THR A 6 35.48 -9.06 10.65
CA THR A 6 35.88 -7.65 10.70
C THR A 6 34.82 -6.76 10.01
N TYR A 7 34.15 -7.25 8.98
CA TYR A 7 33.12 -6.49 8.26
C TYR A 7 31.82 -6.35 9.08
N LEU A 8 31.43 -7.42 9.79
CA LEU A 8 30.24 -7.40 10.66
C LEU A 8 30.44 -6.53 11.91
N THR A 9 31.68 -6.47 12.43
CA THR A 9 32.01 -5.64 13.59
C THR A 9 32.07 -4.13 13.25
N GLN A 10 32.49 -3.78 12.03
CA GLN A 10 32.51 -2.36 11.60
C GLN A 10 31.11 -1.78 11.36
N ARG A 11 30.17 -2.57 10.83
CA ARG A 11 28.77 -2.11 10.65
C ARG A 11 28.07 -1.89 11.99
N ARG A 12 28.36 -2.71 13.01
CA ARG A 12 27.81 -2.53 14.37
C ARG A 12 28.36 -1.33 15.12
N GLN A 13 29.57 -0.87 14.79
CA GLN A 13 30.16 0.33 15.41
C GLN A 13 29.67 1.65 14.77
N GLN A 14 29.21 1.62 13.52
CA GLN A 14 28.60 2.80 12.89
C GLN A 14 27.15 3.05 13.30
N ASP A 15 26.39 1.99 13.64
CA ASP A 15 25.00 2.13 14.11
C ASP A 15 24.88 2.39 15.62
N GLY A 16 25.97 2.32 16.37
CA GLY A 16 26.04 2.48 17.83
C GLY A 16 26.30 3.89 18.36
N ALA A 17 26.50 4.87 17.49
CA ALA A 17 26.80 6.24 17.88
C ALA A 17 25.62 7.20 17.59
N GLY A 18 24.60 7.18 18.46
CA GLY A 18 23.59 8.21 18.36
C GLY A 18 22.29 7.98 19.08
N ARG A 19 22.28 8.26 20.38
CA ARG A 19 21.25 8.88 21.19
C ARG A 19 20.91 8.14 22.50
N SER A 20 21.60 8.53 23.54
CA SER A 20 21.05 8.48 24.90
C SER A 20 20.84 9.91 25.38
N ASN A 21 19.60 10.32 25.56
CA ASN A 21 19.21 11.38 26.50
C ASN A 21 17.70 11.29 26.70
N SER A 22 17.31 10.57 27.73
CA SER A 22 15.98 10.64 28.32
C SER A 22 16.15 11.15 29.76
N PRO A 23 15.47 12.22 30.15
CA PRO A 23 15.47 12.72 31.52
C PRO A 23 14.22 12.21 32.26
N TYR A 24 14.30 11.10 32.99
CA TYR A 24 13.41 10.80 34.09
C TYR A 24 14.23 10.43 35.33
N PRO A 25 14.00 11.11 36.49
CA PRO A 25 14.68 10.81 37.75
C PRO A 25 14.03 9.61 38.46
N PRO A 26 14.75 8.97 39.39
CA PRO A 26 14.35 7.71 39.99
C PRO A 26 13.32 7.86 41.12
N SER A 27 12.57 6.81 41.29
CA SER A 27 11.63 6.43 42.34
C SER A 27 11.84 7.02 43.76
N LEU A 28 10.79 7.57 44.36
CA LEU A 28 10.65 7.78 45.79
C LEU A 28 9.61 6.83 46.41
N ARG A 29 9.99 6.27 47.55
CA ARG A 29 9.30 5.26 48.34
C ARG A 29 7.95 5.75 48.88
N ARG A 30 7.03 4.81 49.03
CA ARG A 30 5.75 4.93 49.77
C ARG A 30 5.98 5.35 51.23
N SER A 31 5.22 6.33 51.71
CA SER A 31 4.85 6.49 53.10
C SER A 31 3.33 6.69 53.20
N HIS A 32 2.72 5.91 54.07
CA HIS A 32 1.30 5.95 54.42
C HIS A 32 0.90 7.29 55.03
N LEU A 33 -0.13 7.95 54.50
CA LEU A 33 -0.94 8.91 55.28
C LEU A 33 -2.41 8.80 54.81
N GLY A 34 -3.32 8.81 55.76
CA GLY A 34 -4.74 8.57 55.62
C GLY A 34 -5.53 9.70 54.92
N PRO A 35 -6.87 9.57 54.77
CA PRO A 35 -7.68 10.41 53.90
C PRO A 35 -7.86 11.83 54.47
N PRO A 36 -7.79 12.89 53.66
CA PRO A 36 -8.11 14.26 54.09
C PRO A 36 -9.62 14.49 54.14
N GLN A 37 -10.05 15.13 55.22
CA GLN A 37 -11.41 15.60 55.43
C GLN A 37 -11.72 16.79 54.50
N HIS A 38 -12.94 16.81 53.98
CA HIS A 38 -13.50 17.93 53.21
C HIS A 38 -13.81 19.12 54.14
N GLU A 39 -13.10 20.23 53.98
CA GLU A 39 -13.58 21.54 54.40
C GLU A 39 -14.00 22.34 53.15
N GLY A 40 -15.24 22.80 53.17
CA GLY A 40 -15.87 23.52 52.07
C GLY A 40 -15.33 24.96 51.96
N ILE A 41 -14.98 25.34 50.76
CA ILE A 41 -14.68 26.72 50.36
C ILE A 41 -15.99 27.40 49.89
N PRO A 42 -16.38 28.54 50.45
CA PRO A 42 -17.60 29.22 50.05
C PRO A 42 -17.41 29.92 48.68
N LEU A 43 -18.34 29.64 47.77
CA LEU A 43 -18.45 30.32 46.48
C LEU A 43 -18.85 31.78 46.67
N GLN A 44 -18.03 32.73 46.25
CA GLN A 44 -18.41 34.13 46.10
C GLN A 44 -19.17 34.34 44.79
N PRO A 45 -20.23 35.17 44.76
CA PRO A 45 -20.97 35.45 43.53
C PRO A 45 -20.19 36.36 42.59
N LEU A 46 -20.12 35.95 41.33
CA LEU A 46 -19.54 36.73 40.23
C LEU A 46 -20.36 38.02 40.01
N LYS A 47 -19.68 39.15 40.00
CA LYS A 47 -20.27 40.46 39.65
C LYS A 47 -20.61 40.47 38.15
N PRO A 48 -21.75 41.09 37.75
CA PRO A 48 -22.11 41.20 36.33
C PRO A 48 -21.17 42.16 35.59
N ILE A 49 -20.74 41.72 34.40
CA ILE A 49 -19.96 42.54 33.45
C ILE A 49 -20.90 43.55 32.82
N PRO A 50 -20.57 44.86 32.78
CA PRO A 50 -21.42 45.85 32.10
C PRO A 50 -21.41 45.65 30.59
N VAL A 51 -22.60 45.47 30.01
CA VAL A 51 -22.84 45.48 28.56
C VAL A 51 -22.86 46.92 28.11
N PHE A 52 -21.84 47.34 27.36
CA PHE A 52 -21.87 48.61 26.66
C PHE A 52 -22.56 48.40 25.28
N PRO A 53 -23.56 49.18 24.89
CA PRO A 53 -24.10 49.14 23.55
C PRO A 53 -23.15 49.86 22.58
N LEU A 54 -22.43 49.09 21.75
CA LEU A 54 -21.66 49.61 20.63
C LEU A 54 -22.61 49.81 19.42
N SER A 55 -23.09 51.01 19.24
CA SER A 55 -23.74 51.44 18.02
C SER A 55 -22.65 51.76 16.96
N PHE A 56 -22.49 50.86 15.99
CA PHE A 56 -21.66 51.14 14.80
C PHE A 56 -22.48 51.81 13.73
N ALA A 57 -22.14 53.08 13.44
CA ALA A 57 -22.56 53.74 12.24
C ALA A 57 -21.68 53.24 11.07
N PHE A 58 -22.26 52.55 10.12
CA PHE A 58 -21.58 52.10 8.91
C PHE A 58 -21.42 53.27 7.95
N SER A 59 -20.19 53.71 7.72
CA SER A 59 -19.81 54.53 6.56
C SER A 59 -19.48 53.63 5.37
N PRO A 60 -19.90 53.94 4.13
CA PRO A 60 -19.70 53.10 2.96
C PRO A 60 -18.21 52.84 2.59
N SER A 61 -17.29 53.59 3.18
CA SER A 61 -15.85 53.48 2.90
C SER A 61 -15.15 52.30 3.62
N ASN A 62 -15.80 51.64 4.59
CA ASN A 62 -15.18 50.56 5.38
C ASN A 62 -15.52 49.14 4.91
N VAL A 63 -16.37 49.02 3.88
CA VAL A 63 -16.71 47.70 3.31
C VAL A 63 -15.58 47.15 2.42
N LEU A 64 -14.66 48.00 1.95
CA LEU A 64 -13.54 47.57 1.11
C LEU A 64 -12.34 47.03 1.90
N ALA A 65 -12.25 47.29 3.22
CA ALA A 65 -11.11 46.86 4.04
C ALA A 65 -11.29 45.48 4.69
N PHE A 66 -12.51 44.92 4.72
CA PHE A 66 -12.78 43.64 5.34
C PHE A 66 -12.69 42.43 4.39
N THR A 67 -12.64 42.69 3.09
CA THR A 67 -12.53 41.61 2.06
C THR A 67 -11.11 41.23 1.72
N VAL A 68 -10.08 41.89 2.30
CA VAL A 68 -8.67 41.66 1.96
C VAL A 68 -7.95 40.78 3.00
N LEU A 69 -8.57 40.43 4.14
CA LEU A 69 -7.88 39.71 5.22
C LEU A 69 -8.20 38.21 5.32
N CYS A 70 -8.90 37.63 4.37
CA CYS A 70 -9.15 36.17 4.28
C CYS A 70 -8.61 35.51 3.02
N SER A 71 -7.57 36.07 2.40
CA SER A 71 -6.82 35.36 1.36
C SER A 71 -5.67 34.57 2.02
N HIS A 72 -5.98 33.60 2.87
CA HIS A 72 -5.09 32.48 3.05
C HIS A 72 -5.04 31.77 1.70
N ALA A 73 -3.84 31.65 1.16
CA ALA A 73 -3.55 30.94 -0.07
C ALA A 73 -4.04 29.48 0.04
N LEU A 74 -5.28 29.23 -0.34
CA LEU A 74 -5.68 27.94 -0.83
C LEU A 74 -4.84 27.73 -2.09
N LEU A 75 -3.74 26.99 -1.94
CA LEU A 75 -3.16 26.28 -3.08
C LEU A 75 -4.35 25.55 -3.70
N ALA A 76 -4.74 25.91 -4.91
CA ALA A 76 -5.84 25.28 -5.61
C ALA A 76 -5.43 23.86 -6.00
N GLN A 77 -5.33 22.99 -5.00
CA GLN A 77 -5.27 21.55 -5.23
C GLN A 77 -6.67 21.16 -5.66
N LEU A 78 -6.81 20.71 -6.89
CA LEU A 78 -8.09 20.27 -7.41
C LEU A 78 -8.59 19.09 -6.57
N PRO A 79 -9.87 19.08 -6.18
CA PRO A 79 -10.43 18.05 -5.34
C PRO A 79 -10.32 16.68 -6.03
N ASN A 80 -9.97 15.65 -5.27
CA ASN A 80 -9.97 14.27 -5.71
C ASN A 80 -10.93 13.47 -4.82
N PRO A 81 -11.82 12.68 -5.41
CA PRO A 81 -12.70 11.83 -4.63
C PRO A 81 -11.88 10.73 -3.92
N ASP A 82 -12.13 10.53 -2.64
CA ASP A 82 -11.43 9.55 -1.81
C ASP A 82 -12.41 8.75 -0.95
N LEU A 83 -12.62 7.47 -1.30
CA LEU A 83 -13.43 6.52 -0.54
C LEU A 83 -12.58 5.96 0.61
N LYS A 84 -12.76 6.48 1.83
CA LYS A 84 -11.96 6.08 3.00
C LYS A 84 -12.54 4.88 3.74
N THR A 85 -13.85 4.85 3.91
CA THR A 85 -14.52 3.86 4.74
C THR A 85 -15.73 3.27 4.05
N ILE A 86 -16.01 2.01 4.36
CA ILE A 86 -17.22 1.29 4.01
C ILE A 86 -17.62 0.51 5.27
N PHE A 87 -18.88 0.61 5.70
CA PHE A 87 -19.35 -0.17 6.83
C PHE A 87 -20.83 -0.60 6.68
N PRO A 88 -21.15 -1.87 6.94
CA PRO A 88 -20.23 -3.00 7.13
C PRO A 88 -19.40 -3.29 5.87
N GLN A 89 -18.25 -3.94 6.07
CA GLN A 89 -17.27 -4.16 5.00
C GLN A 89 -17.35 -5.57 4.39
N GLY A 90 -18.47 -6.23 4.57
CA GLY A 90 -18.74 -7.56 4.02
C GLY A 90 -20.18 -7.97 4.15
N LEU A 91 -20.51 -9.08 3.48
CA LEU A 91 -21.82 -9.73 3.56
C LEU A 91 -21.73 -11.22 3.22
N GLN A 92 -22.75 -11.98 3.59
CA GLN A 92 -22.91 -13.38 3.20
C GLN A 92 -23.36 -13.48 1.73
N ALA A 93 -22.80 -14.42 0.97
CA ALA A 93 -23.25 -14.75 -0.39
C ALA A 93 -24.74 -15.09 -0.40
N GLY A 94 -25.46 -14.62 -1.41
CA GLY A 94 -26.91 -14.78 -1.53
C GLY A 94 -27.76 -13.83 -0.68
N THR A 95 -27.13 -12.84 -0.02
CA THR A 95 -27.84 -11.87 0.82
C THR A 95 -27.64 -10.43 0.34
N SER A 96 -28.34 -9.50 0.99
CA SER A 96 -28.18 -8.06 0.81
C SER A 96 -27.88 -7.39 2.15
N THR A 97 -27.04 -6.37 2.15
CA THR A 97 -26.77 -5.53 3.32
C THR A 97 -26.79 -4.05 2.96
N GLU A 98 -27.19 -3.22 3.91
CA GLU A 98 -27.07 -1.77 3.77
C GLU A 98 -25.71 -1.32 4.29
N ILE A 99 -25.01 -0.53 3.48
CA ILE A 99 -23.72 0.03 3.83
C ILE A 99 -23.76 1.56 3.86
N THR A 100 -22.86 2.12 4.65
CA THR A 100 -22.52 3.55 4.61
C THR A 100 -21.08 3.68 4.10
N ILE A 101 -20.87 4.59 3.15
CA ILE A 101 -19.55 4.98 2.68
C ILE A 101 -19.15 6.33 3.27
N GLY A 102 -17.85 6.53 3.49
CA GLY A 102 -17.31 7.79 4.02
C GLY A 102 -15.98 8.13 3.37
N GLY A 103 -15.68 9.44 3.32
CA GLY A 103 -14.47 9.93 2.69
C GLY A 103 -14.53 11.41 2.34
N SER A 104 -13.84 11.80 1.27
CA SER A 104 -13.83 13.19 0.78
C SER A 104 -14.38 13.24 -0.65
N GLU A 105 -15.12 14.30 -0.98
CA GLU A 105 -15.71 14.54 -2.32
C GLU A 105 -16.63 13.38 -2.79
N LEU A 106 -17.42 12.82 -1.86
CA LEU A 106 -18.36 11.73 -2.12
C LEU A 106 -19.83 12.19 -2.19
N GLU A 107 -20.12 13.46 -1.97
CA GLU A 107 -21.47 14.03 -1.89
C GLU A 107 -22.24 13.92 -3.22
N GLU A 108 -21.53 13.73 -4.32
CA GLU A 108 -22.09 13.53 -5.67
C GLU A 108 -21.80 12.12 -6.19
N THR A 109 -21.75 11.11 -5.30
CA THR A 109 -21.60 9.71 -5.71
C THR A 109 -22.86 9.23 -6.41
N THR A 110 -22.68 8.67 -7.61
CA THR A 110 -23.78 8.20 -8.48
C THR A 110 -23.85 6.67 -8.56
N ALA A 111 -22.72 5.98 -8.38
CA ALA A 111 -22.64 4.52 -8.48
C ALA A 111 -21.48 3.95 -7.67
N LEU A 112 -21.59 2.67 -7.32
CA LEU A 112 -20.47 1.85 -6.83
C LEU A 112 -20.16 0.76 -7.86
N HIS A 113 -18.88 0.60 -8.19
CA HIS A 113 -18.36 -0.40 -9.11
C HIS A 113 -17.57 -1.46 -8.37
N PHE A 114 -17.84 -2.72 -8.64
CA PHE A 114 -17.18 -3.85 -8.00
C PHE A 114 -16.23 -4.59 -8.96
N SER A 115 -15.23 -5.23 -8.41
CA SER A 115 -14.30 -6.08 -9.17
C SER A 115 -14.91 -7.44 -9.57
N HIS A 116 -16.14 -7.73 -9.15
CA HIS A 116 -16.83 -8.99 -9.49
C HIS A 116 -18.28 -8.73 -9.88
N PRO A 117 -18.77 -9.34 -10.98
CA PRO A 117 -20.13 -9.12 -11.50
C PRO A 117 -21.25 -9.73 -10.64
N GLY A 118 -20.89 -10.56 -9.65
CA GLY A 118 -21.84 -11.09 -8.66
C GLY A 118 -22.23 -10.10 -7.57
N LEU A 119 -21.61 -8.91 -7.52
CA LEU A 119 -21.89 -7.85 -6.57
C LEU A 119 -22.57 -6.69 -7.29
N THR A 120 -23.67 -6.19 -6.72
CA THR A 120 -24.39 -5.01 -7.21
C THR A 120 -24.70 -4.06 -6.07
N ALA A 121 -24.88 -2.77 -6.36
CA ALA A 121 -25.25 -1.77 -5.39
C ALA A 121 -26.39 -0.89 -5.92
N GLU A 122 -27.33 -0.56 -5.03
CA GLU A 122 -28.44 0.37 -5.28
C GLU A 122 -28.39 1.47 -4.21
N ALA A 123 -28.46 2.75 -4.64
CA ALA A 123 -28.51 3.86 -3.70
C ALA A 123 -29.82 3.85 -2.90
N ILE A 124 -29.71 3.97 -1.59
CA ILE A 124 -30.86 4.12 -0.70
C ILE A 124 -31.43 5.52 -0.88
N GLN A 125 -32.75 5.62 -0.98
CA GLN A 125 -33.40 6.91 -1.17
C GLN A 125 -33.55 7.67 0.15
N TYR A 126 -33.33 8.99 0.14
CA TYR A 126 -33.89 9.87 1.15
C TYR A 126 -35.41 9.87 1.02
N SER A 127 -36.12 9.85 2.14
CA SER A 127 -37.58 9.97 2.11
C SER A 127 -38.00 11.29 1.50
N ALA A 128 -39.10 11.28 0.74
CA ALA A 128 -39.76 12.53 0.29
C ALA A 128 -40.23 13.34 1.50
N THR A 129 -40.15 14.64 1.38
CA THR A 129 -40.69 15.61 2.35
C THR A 129 -41.66 16.55 1.62
N ASP A 130 -42.40 17.37 2.36
CA ASP A 130 -43.32 18.37 1.76
C ASP A 130 -42.61 19.37 0.82
N TYR A 131 -41.26 19.47 0.94
CA TYR A 131 -40.44 20.44 0.20
C TYR A 131 -39.45 19.79 -0.78
N SER A 132 -39.32 18.48 -0.78
CA SER A 132 -38.33 17.79 -1.62
C SER A 132 -38.81 16.38 -2.00
N PRO A 133 -38.75 16.00 -3.28
CA PRO A 133 -39.04 14.64 -3.69
C PRO A 133 -37.98 13.67 -3.12
N ALA A 134 -38.29 12.36 -3.11
CA ALA A 134 -37.31 11.33 -2.82
C ALA A 134 -36.13 11.45 -3.80
N LYS A 135 -34.91 11.32 -3.26
CA LYS A 135 -33.68 11.39 -4.05
C LYS A 135 -32.64 10.37 -3.53
N PRO A 136 -31.73 9.87 -4.37
CA PRO A 136 -30.67 8.99 -3.93
C PRO A 136 -29.81 9.61 -2.82
N ASN A 137 -29.50 8.81 -1.80
CA ASN A 137 -28.51 9.17 -0.79
C ASN A 137 -27.12 8.78 -1.34
N PRO A 138 -26.21 9.74 -1.58
CA PRO A 138 -24.92 9.45 -2.19
C PRO A 138 -23.96 8.63 -1.29
N LEU A 139 -24.28 8.50 0.00
CA LEU A 139 -23.42 7.84 0.98
C LEU A 139 -24.00 6.52 1.52
N ARG A 140 -25.22 6.14 1.14
CA ARG A 140 -25.85 4.89 1.61
C ARG A 140 -26.31 4.03 0.45
N TYR A 141 -25.90 2.77 0.49
CA TYR A 141 -26.19 1.79 -0.57
C TYR A 141 -26.66 0.48 0.01
N ARG A 142 -27.54 -0.22 -0.72
CA ARG A 142 -27.83 -1.63 -0.51
C ARG A 142 -26.97 -2.44 -1.47
N ILE A 143 -26.04 -3.23 -0.91
CA ILE A 143 -25.21 -4.16 -1.68
C ILE A 143 -25.88 -5.52 -1.67
N THR A 144 -25.94 -6.17 -2.83
CA THR A 144 -26.44 -7.55 -3.00
C THR A 144 -25.33 -8.40 -3.60
N ALA A 145 -25.06 -9.56 -2.98
CA ALA A 145 -24.21 -10.59 -3.54
C ALA A 145 -25.08 -11.74 -4.05
N LYS A 146 -24.83 -12.20 -5.27
CA LYS A 146 -25.47 -13.40 -5.80
C LYS A 146 -25.05 -14.65 -5.02
N PRO A 147 -25.90 -15.69 -4.91
CA PRO A 147 -25.58 -16.92 -4.18
C PRO A 147 -24.29 -17.61 -4.65
N GLU A 148 -24.03 -17.57 -5.96
CA GLU A 148 -22.87 -18.17 -6.61
C GLU A 148 -21.58 -17.32 -6.50
N THR A 149 -21.64 -16.13 -5.88
CA THR A 149 -20.45 -15.30 -5.69
C THR A 149 -19.47 -16.00 -4.76
N PRO A 150 -18.25 -16.34 -5.21
CA PRO A 150 -17.28 -17.03 -4.37
C PRO A 150 -16.94 -16.24 -3.12
N ALA A 151 -16.63 -16.93 -2.02
CA ALA A 151 -16.06 -16.25 -0.85
C ALA A 151 -14.68 -15.66 -1.20
N GLY A 152 -14.44 -14.41 -0.79
CA GLY A 152 -13.19 -13.73 -1.09
C GLY A 152 -13.23 -12.24 -0.81
N ILE A 153 -12.08 -11.59 -0.99
CA ILE A 153 -11.98 -10.13 -0.96
C ILE A 153 -12.14 -9.61 -2.39
N TYR A 154 -13.11 -8.74 -2.56
CA TYR A 154 -13.39 -7.98 -3.76
C TYR A 154 -13.06 -6.51 -3.53
N GLU A 155 -13.23 -5.70 -4.56
CA GLU A 155 -12.99 -4.27 -4.48
C GLU A 155 -14.21 -3.49 -4.93
N VAL A 156 -14.35 -2.31 -4.34
CA VAL A 156 -15.36 -1.33 -4.69
C VAL A 156 -14.72 0.03 -4.92
N SER A 157 -15.13 0.71 -5.99
CA SER A 157 -14.76 2.08 -6.33
C SER A 157 -16.03 2.91 -6.47
N ALA A 158 -16.08 4.08 -5.85
CA ALA A 158 -17.21 5.01 -5.99
C ALA A 158 -17.01 5.90 -7.22
N GLN A 159 -18.07 6.08 -7.99
CA GLN A 159 -18.12 7.01 -9.11
C GLN A 159 -18.75 8.31 -8.66
N THR A 160 -18.01 9.41 -8.78
CA THR A 160 -18.47 10.76 -8.47
C THR A 160 -18.40 11.65 -9.71
N ARG A 161 -18.90 12.88 -9.62
CA ARG A 161 -18.71 13.88 -10.68
C ARG A 161 -17.23 14.17 -10.99
N LEU A 162 -16.37 14.03 -10.00
CA LEU A 162 -14.93 14.29 -10.12
C LEU A 162 -14.14 13.08 -10.65
N GLY A 163 -14.75 11.91 -10.73
CA GLY A 163 -14.13 10.68 -11.21
C GLY A 163 -14.35 9.48 -10.29
N LEU A 164 -13.65 8.38 -10.60
CA LEU A 164 -13.63 7.18 -9.79
C LEU A 164 -12.65 7.32 -8.61
N THR A 165 -13.03 6.80 -7.45
CA THR A 165 -12.12 6.72 -6.29
C THR A 165 -11.11 5.60 -6.43
N ALA A 166 -10.04 5.65 -5.64
CA ALA A 166 -9.20 4.47 -5.41
C ALA A 166 -10.04 3.33 -4.80
N PRO A 167 -9.77 2.06 -5.16
CA PRO A 167 -10.58 0.93 -4.70
C PRO A 167 -10.37 0.63 -3.22
N ARG A 168 -11.47 0.16 -2.56
CA ARG A 168 -11.48 -0.36 -1.18
C ARG A 168 -11.89 -1.81 -1.17
N ALA A 169 -11.39 -2.55 -0.19
CA ALA A 169 -11.75 -3.95 0.01
C ALA A 169 -13.20 -4.08 0.45
N PHE A 170 -13.88 -5.11 -0.04
CA PHE A 170 -15.21 -5.57 0.37
C PHE A 170 -15.26 -7.10 0.34
N VAL A 171 -15.76 -7.72 1.40
CA VAL A 171 -15.65 -9.18 1.57
C VAL A 171 -16.99 -9.87 1.32
N VAL A 172 -16.95 -10.98 0.59
CA VAL A 172 -18.05 -11.94 0.53
C VAL A 172 -17.64 -13.18 1.30
N SER A 173 -18.52 -13.69 2.16
CA SER A 173 -18.32 -14.93 2.90
C SER A 173 -19.49 -15.90 2.73
N HIS A 174 -19.35 -17.14 3.18
CA HIS A 174 -20.46 -18.09 3.27
C HIS A 174 -21.07 -18.16 4.67
N LEU A 175 -20.43 -17.53 5.66
CA LEU A 175 -20.91 -17.48 7.03
C LEU A 175 -21.92 -16.35 7.21
N PRO A 176 -22.92 -16.51 8.10
CA PRO A 176 -23.84 -15.46 8.45
C PRO A 176 -23.09 -14.31 9.14
N GLU A 177 -23.47 -13.08 8.82
CA GLU A 177 -22.83 -11.88 9.33
C GLU A 177 -23.85 -10.96 10.02
N LYS A 178 -23.40 -10.30 11.09
CA LYS A 178 -24.13 -9.21 11.74
C LYS A 178 -23.19 -8.07 12.12
N ASN A 179 -23.77 -6.90 12.37
CA ASN A 179 -23.01 -5.76 12.90
C ASN A 179 -23.03 -5.80 14.43
N HIS A 180 -21.94 -5.32 15.06
CA HIS A 180 -21.87 -5.23 16.50
C HIS A 180 -22.73 -4.09 17.06
N GLY A 181 -23.14 -4.24 18.33
CA GLY A 181 -23.70 -3.19 19.15
C GLY A 181 -22.64 -2.58 20.09
N THR A 182 -23.09 -1.92 21.16
CA THR A 182 -22.19 -1.41 22.22
C THR A 182 -21.77 -2.57 23.12
N ASN A 183 -20.47 -2.88 23.19
CA ASN A 183 -19.92 -4.06 23.85
C ASN A 183 -18.57 -3.78 24.56
N HIS A 184 -18.41 -2.57 25.12
CA HIS A 184 -17.13 -2.11 25.69
C HIS A 184 -16.81 -2.65 27.09
N SER A 185 -17.64 -3.53 27.64
CA SER A 185 -17.39 -4.18 28.94
C SER A 185 -17.74 -5.67 28.90
N PRO A 186 -17.21 -6.49 29.82
CA PRO A 186 -17.57 -7.90 29.91
C PRO A 186 -19.07 -8.15 30.11
N GLU A 187 -19.77 -7.25 30.82
CA GLU A 187 -21.20 -7.31 31.11
C GLU A 187 -22.03 -7.09 29.84
N THR A 188 -21.56 -6.20 28.96
CA THR A 188 -22.19 -5.87 27.67
C THR A 188 -21.64 -6.70 26.52
N ALA A 189 -20.81 -7.71 26.81
CA ALA A 189 -20.19 -8.56 25.79
C ALA A 189 -21.25 -9.20 24.88
N GLU A 190 -21.08 -9.03 23.58
CA GLU A 190 -22.00 -9.51 22.57
C GLU A 190 -21.76 -10.99 22.25
N THR A 191 -22.84 -11.77 22.03
CA THR A 191 -22.71 -13.18 21.66
C THR A 191 -22.22 -13.32 20.23
N LEU A 192 -21.10 -14.04 20.05
CA LEU A 192 -20.53 -14.48 18.79
C LEU A 192 -20.85 -15.98 18.60
N PRO A 193 -21.80 -16.36 17.74
CA PRO A 193 -22.03 -17.76 17.43
C PRO A 193 -20.82 -18.37 16.70
N VAL A 194 -20.57 -19.66 16.92
CA VAL A 194 -19.61 -20.40 16.10
C VAL A 194 -20.12 -20.47 14.66
N ASP A 195 -19.24 -20.46 13.69
CA ASP A 195 -19.52 -20.37 12.26
C ASP A 195 -20.32 -19.11 11.88
N SER A 196 -19.91 -17.97 12.46
CA SER A 196 -20.47 -16.64 12.15
C SER A 196 -19.43 -15.54 12.15
N ILE A 197 -19.85 -14.35 11.69
CA ILE A 197 -19.01 -13.15 11.59
C ILE A 197 -19.72 -11.97 12.26
N ILE A 198 -18.96 -11.17 13.01
CA ILE A 198 -19.41 -9.87 13.50
C ILE A 198 -18.57 -8.78 12.88
N ASN A 199 -19.21 -7.78 12.27
CA ASN A 199 -18.57 -6.57 11.77
C ASN A 199 -18.58 -5.52 12.89
N GLY A 200 -17.41 -4.98 13.24
CA GLY A 200 -17.24 -3.98 14.30
C GLY A 200 -16.32 -2.83 13.90
N HIS A 201 -16.27 -1.84 14.79
CA HIS A 201 -15.25 -0.77 14.80
C HIS A 201 -14.58 -0.76 16.16
N ALA A 202 -13.25 -0.66 16.18
CA ALA A 202 -12.56 -0.34 17.41
C ALA A 202 -12.76 1.15 17.73
N ASP A 203 -13.15 1.48 18.95
CA ASP A 203 -13.29 2.84 19.42
C ASP A 203 -12.05 3.31 20.20
N ASN A 204 -11.80 4.63 20.21
CA ASN A 204 -10.66 5.19 20.92
C ASN A 204 -10.72 4.81 22.40
N THR A 205 -9.63 4.26 22.94
CA THR A 205 -9.46 3.86 24.34
C THR A 205 -10.44 2.81 24.85
N ALA A 206 -11.19 2.16 23.94
CA ALA A 206 -12.16 1.12 24.27
C ALA A 206 -11.62 -0.28 23.99
N ILE A 207 -12.28 -1.28 24.55
CA ILE A 207 -12.05 -2.70 24.30
C ILE A 207 -13.41 -3.32 23.99
N ASP A 208 -13.52 -3.94 22.83
CA ASP A 208 -14.74 -4.66 22.45
C ASP A 208 -14.71 -6.07 23.03
N HIS A 209 -15.86 -6.49 23.60
CA HIS A 209 -16.02 -7.76 24.28
C HIS A 209 -17.06 -8.63 23.59
N TYR A 210 -16.72 -9.91 23.39
CA TYR A 210 -17.61 -10.92 22.80
C TYR A 210 -17.62 -12.17 23.66
N LYS A 211 -18.76 -12.88 23.69
CA LYS A 211 -18.92 -14.17 24.36
C LYS A 211 -19.08 -15.26 23.31
N ILE A 212 -18.32 -16.34 23.46
CA ILE A 212 -18.46 -17.54 22.64
C ILE A 212 -18.65 -18.75 23.54
N THR A 213 -19.67 -19.57 23.26
CA THR A 213 -19.93 -20.81 24.00
C THR A 213 -19.33 -21.98 23.25
N LEU A 214 -18.47 -22.75 23.92
CA LEU A 214 -17.77 -23.90 23.34
C LEU A 214 -18.01 -25.14 24.19
N ALA A 215 -18.17 -26.30 23.54
CA ALA A 215 -18.17 -27.59 24.21
C ALA A 215 -16.74 -28.06 24.50
N GLN A 216 -16.56 -28.90 25.54
CA GLN A 216 -15.27 -29.52 25.80
C GLN A 216 -14.73 -30.28 24.57
N GLY A 217 -13.48 -30.03 24.22
CA GLY A 217 -12.81 -30.62 23.08
C GLY A 217 -13.12 -29.96 21.73
N GLN A 218 -14.08 -29.01 21.68
CA GLN A 218 -14.40 -28.27 20.46
C GLN A 218 -13.23 -27.35 20.08
N THR A 219 -12.85 -27.38 18.81
CA THR A 219 -11.85 -26.46 18.26
C THR A 219 -12.57 -25.31 17.55
N VAL A 220 -12.12 -24.09 17.78
CA VAL A 220 -12.55 -22.87 17.10
C VAL A 220 -11.34 -22.11 16.57
N HIS A 221 -11.51 -21.54 15.38
CA HIS A 221 -10.57 -20.61 14.76
C HIS A 221 -11.18 -19.20 14.86
N LEU A 222 -10.58 -18.35 15.67
CA LEU A 222 -10.93 -16.94 15.79
C LEU A 222 -10.01 -16.14 14.87
N HIS A 223 -10.58 -15.28 14.04
CA HIS A 223 -9.79 -14.43 13.13
C HIS A 223 -10.37 -13.01 13.11
N CYS A 224 -9.56 -12.03 13.45
CA CYS A 224 -9.87 -10.60 13.34
C CYS A 224 -9.25 -10.06 12.05
N GLN A 225 -10.07 -9.92 11.01
CA GLN A 225 -9.67 -9.29 9.75
C GLN A 225 -9.69 -7.76 9.94
N ALA A 226 -8.56 -7.12 9.72
CA ALA A 226 -8.38 -5.67 9.77
C ALA A 226 -7.55 -5.16 8.58
N GLN A 227 -6.27 -5.50 8.51
CA GLN A 227 -5.40 -5.04 7.42
C GLN A 227 -5.89 -5.50 6.05
N VAL A 228 -6.32 -6.75 5.92
CA VAL A 228 -6.79 -7.31 4.63
C VAL A 228 -8.06 -6.65 4.11
N ILE A 229 -8.80 -5.93 4.96
CA ILE A 229 -9.98 -5.14 4.59
C ILE A 229 -9.69 -3.63 4.55
N ASP A 230 -8.44 -3.22 4.42
CA ASP A 230 -8.03 -1.82 4.36
C ASP A 230 -8.34 -1.01 5.64
N SER A 231 -8.42 -1.65 6.81
CA SER A 231 -8.55 -0.98 8.10
C SER A 231 -7.23 -0.43 8.62
N ARG A 232 -7.28 0.65 9.39
CA ARG A 232 -6.12 1.18 10.13
C ARG A 232 -5.87 0.42 11.43
N LEU A 233 -6.83 -0.38 11.88
CA LEU A 233 -6.75 -1.16 13.10
C LEU A 233 -5.54 -2.11 13.06
N ASP A 234 -4.76 -2.08 14.12
CA ASP A 234 -3.72 -3.05 14.46
C ASP A 234 -4.26 -3.92 15.62
N PRO A 235 -5.00 -5.01 15.32
CA PRO A 235 -5.83 -5.65 16.31
C PRO A 235 -5.03 -6.49 17.30
N THR A 236 -5.29 -6.31 18.59
CA THR A 236 -4.96 -7.28 19.63
C THR A 236 -6.19 -8.12 19.93
N LEU A 237 -6.11 -9.42 19.66
CA LEU A 237 -7.14 -10.42 19.93
C LEU A 237 -6.75 -11.22 21.18
N VAL A 238 -7.63 -11.27 22.18
CA VAL A 238 -7.37 -11.99 23.43
C VAL A 238 -8.54 -12.91 23.74
N LEU A 239 -8.25 -14.15 24.11
CA LEU A 239 -9.25 -15.12 24.57
C LEU A 239 -9.06 -15.38 26.08
N LEU A 240 -10.14 -15.24 26.84
CA LEU A 240 -10.17 -15.49 28.28
C LEU A 240 -11.02 -16.70 28.62
N SER A 241 -10.68 -17.37 29.72
CA SER A 241 -11.49 -18.43 30.34
C SER A 241 -12.81 -17.88 30.90
N PRO A 242 -13.77 -18.74 31.26
CA PRO A 242 -14.96 -18.31 32.01
C PRO A 242 -14.63 -17.60 33.33
N ASP A 243 -13.49 -17.91 33.94
CA ASP A 243 -13.02 -17.31 35.21
C ASP A 243 -12.22 -16.01 35.00
N GLY A 244 -11.96 -15.63 33.72
CA GLY A 244 -11.27 -14.38 33.37
C GLY A 244 -9.77 -14.51 33.14
N ASP A 245 -9.19 -15.70 33.20
CA ASP A 245 -7.78 -15.94 32.92
C ASP A 245 -7.48 -15.87 31.42
N GLU A 246 -6.35 -15.28 31.04
CA GLU A 246 -5.92 -15.22 29.65
C GLU A 246 -5.45 -16.60 29.17
N LEU A 247 -6.10 -17.12 28.13
CA LEU A 247 -5.81 -18.43 27.54
C LEU A 247 -4.96 -18.32 26.26
N ALA A 248 -5.18 -17.26 25.50
CA ALA A 248 -4.45 -17.01 24.25
C ALA A 248 -4.50 -15.52 23.88
N ARG A 249 -3.48 -15.09 23.16
CA ARG A 249 -3.37 -13.73 22.61
C ARG A 249 -2.66 -13.79 21.26
N ASP A 250 -3.10 -12.95 20.32
CA ASP A 250 -2.41 -12.70 19.06
C ASP A 250 -2.63 -11.25 18.64
N ASN A 251 -1.64 -10.65 17.94
CA ASN A 251 -1.74 -9.29 17.40
C ASN A 251 -1.18 -9.17 15.97
N ASP A 252 -0.41 -10.16 15.52
CA ASP A 252 0.20 -10.17 14.18
C ASP A 252 0.22 -11.59 13.63
N ARG A 253 -0.54 -11.84 12.59
CA ARG A 253 -0.53 -13.15 11.92
C ARG A 253 0.82 -13.46 11.27
N SER A 254 1.50 -12.40 10.79
CA SER A 254 2.86 -12.49 10.24
C SER A 254 3.53 -11.10 10.24
N THR A 255 4.81 -11.04 9.93
CA THR A 255 5.55 -9.77 9.78
C THR A 255 4.98 -8.82 8.73
N HIS A 256 4.07 -9.29 7.88
CA HIS A 256 3.45 -8.53 6.79
C HIS A 256 1.92 -8.47 6.88
N ASN A 257 1.34 -9.11 7.88
CA ASN A 257 -0.11 -9.14 8.09
C ASN A 257 -0.42 -8.93 9.57
N ARG A 258 -1.00 -7.77 9.89
CA ARG A 258 -1.41 -7.35 11.24
C ARG A 258 -2.73 -7.96 11.69
N ASP A 259 -3.44 -8.72 10.83
CA ASP A 259 -4.62 -9.44 11.27
C ASP A 259 -4.26 -10.37 12.43
N ALA A 260 -5.15 -10.53 13.39
CA ALA A 260 -4.92 -11.41 14.52
C ALA A 260 -5.71 -12.71 14.39
N SER A 261 -5.13 -13.85 14.82
CA SER A 261 -5.81 -15.14 14.76
C SER A 261 -5.43 -16.07 15.91
N ILE A 262 -6.44 -16.73 16.49
CA ILE A 262 -6.26 -17.72 17.56
C ILE A 262 -6.93 -19.02 17.13
N THR A 263 -6.20 -20.12 17.20
CA THR A 263 -6.78 -21.47 17.13
C THR A 263 -6.81 -22.04 18.53
N PHE A 264 -8.02 -22.35 19.02
CA PHE A 264 -8.24 -22.79 20.39
C PHE A 264 -9.08 -24.05 20.46
N LYS A 265 -8.64 -25.00 21.30
CA LYS A 265 -9.40 -26.20 21.65
C LYS A 265 -9.88 -26.07 23.08
N ALA A 266 -11.19 -26.01 23.29
CA ALA A 266 -11.78 -25.78 24.61
C ALA A 266 -11.48 -26.94 25.60
N PRO A 267 -10.83 -26.67 26.72
CA PRO A 267 -10.56 -27.72 27.72
C PRO A 267 -11.80 -28.12 28.51
N THR A 268 -12.77 -27.22 28.65
CA THR A 268 -14.03 -27.41 29.35
C THR A 268 -15.18 -26.81 28.57
N THR A 269 -16.38 -27.33 28.76
CA THR A 269 -17.60 -26.67 28.25
C THR A 269 -17.85 -25.39 29.04
N GLY A 270 -18.02 -24.26 28.34
CA GLY A 270 -18.24 -22.96 29.00
C GLY A 270 -18.39 -21.80 28.04
N SER A 271 -18.59 -20.62 28.61
CA SER A 271 -18.65 -19.36 27.90
C SER A 271 -17.29 -18.63 28.05
N TYR A 272 -16.60 -18.49 26.95
CA TYR A 272 -15.29 -17.83 26.86
C TYR A 272 -15.48 -16.37 26.46
N LEU A 273 -14.62 -15.47 26.96
CA LEU A 273 -14.68 -14.05 26.62
C LEU A 273 -13.57 -13.71 25.63
N ILE A 274 -13.91 -12.98 24.58
CA ILE A 274 -12.99 -12.48 23.56
C ILE A 274 -12.88 -10.97 23.73
N LYS A 275 -11.65 -10.43 23.66
CA LYS A 275 -11.38 -9.00 23.67
C LYS A 275 -10.71 -8.60 22.37
N ILE A 276 -11.12 -7.45 21.81
CA ILE A 276 -10.48 -6.82 20.65
C ILE A 276 -10.22 -5.35 20.98
N HIS A 277 -9.02 -4.89 20.71
CA HIS A 277 -8.64 -3.48 20.76
C HIS A 277 -7.47 -3.23 19.82
N ASP A 278 -7.25 -1.99 19.43
CA ASP A 278 -6.02 -1.58 18.75
C ASP A 278 -4.80 -1.71 19.68
N VAL A 279 -3.66 -2.11 19.16
CA VAL A 279 -2.41 -2.27 19.94
C VAL A 279 -2.00 -1.01 20.69
N THR A 280 -2.37 0.17 20.18
CA THR A 280 -2.15 1.49 20.79
C THR A 280 -3.44 2.15 21.29
N PHE A 281 -4.55 1.40 21.29
CA PHE A 281 -5.88 1.89 21.67
C PHE A 281 -6.40 3.05 20.82
N ASN A 282 -5.98 3.16 19.58
CA ASN A 282 -6.60 4.02 18.58
C ASN A 282 -7.93 3.42 18.10
N GLY A 283 -8.79 4.26 17.55
CA GLY A 283 -10.09 3.79 17.05
C GLY A 283 -10.80 4.84 16.20
N GLY A 284 -12.04 4.53 15.84
CA GLY A 284 -12.93 5.37 15.04
C GLY A 284 -13.28 4.76 13.71
N VAL A 285 -13.94 5.53 12.85
CA VAL A 285 -14.55 5.05 11.59
C VAL A 285 -13.55 4.43 10.59
N GLU A 286 -12.26 4.72 10.71
CA GLU A 286 -11.21 4.13 9.88
C GLU A 286 -10.61 2.83 10.49
N HIS A 287 -11.16 2.34 11.62
CA HIS A 287 -10.70 1.15 12.34
C HIS A 287 -11.77 0.02 12.35
N PRO A 288 -12.44 -0.29 11.22
CA PRO A 288 -13.36 -1.41 11.17
C PRO A 288 -12.62 -2.74 11.29
N TYR A 289 -13.35 -3.78 11.75
CA TYR A 289 -12.87 -5.16 11.73
C TYR A 289 -14.00 -6.14 11.44
N ARG A 290 -13.61 -7.35 11.07
CA ARG A 290 -14.51 -8.49 10.93
C ARG A 290 -13.98 -9.61 11.81
N LEU A 291 -14.71 -9.90 12.90
CA LEU A 291 -14.39 -11.00 13.81
C LEU A 291 -15.11 -12.27 13.35
N ILE A 292 -14.34 -13.26 12.96
CA ILE A 292 -14.79 -14.55 12.46
C ILE A 292 -14.57 -15.57 13.57
N ALA A 293 -15.59 -16.37 13.89
CA ALA A 293 -15.47 -17.59 14.66
C ALA A 293 -15.88 -18.77 13.79
N ALA A 294 -14.96 -19.68 13.48
CA ALA A 294 -15.23 -20.79 12.56
C ALA A 294 -14.70 -22.13 13.09
N THR A 295 -15.38 -23.22 12.75
CA THR A 295 -14.93 -24.60 13.03
C THR A 295 -13.84 -25.06 12.06
N THR A 296 -13.72 -24.41 10.89
CA THR A 296 -12.67 -24.64 9.90
C THR A 296 -11.69 -23.49 9.87
N ALA A 297 -10.41 -23.77 9.64
CA ALA A 297 -9.39 -22.74 9.55
C ALA A 297 -9.72 -21.72 8.45
N VAL A 298 -9.68 -20.44 8.81
CA VAL A 298 -9.82 -19.34 7.84
C VAL A 298 -8.54 -19.24 7.02
N PRO A 299 -8.63 -19.37 5.68
CA PRO A 299 -7.45 -19.23 4.82
C PRO A 299 -6.74 -17.89 5.01
N ASP A 300 -5.41 -17.91 4.93
CA ASP A 300 -4.64 -16.68 4.91
C ASP A 300 -4.79 -15.98 3.56
N ILE A 301 -5.12 -14.70 3.61
CA ILE A 301 -5.27 -13.86 2.42
C ILE A 301 -3.97 -13.09 2.25
N ASP A 302 -3.18 -13.51 1.28
CA ASP A 302 -1.94 -12.86 0.95
C ASP A 302 -2.16 -11.68 -0.01
N THR A 303 -1.89 -10.49 0.48
CA THR A 303 -1.95 -9.24 -0.28
C THR A 303 -0.58 -8.75 -0.76
N SER A 304 0.48 -9.56 -0.59
CA SER A 304 1.84 -9.16 -0.92
C SER A 304 2.17 -9.28 -2.41
N PHE A 305 2.89 -8.30 -2.96
CA PHE A 305 3.35 -8.30 -4.36
C PHE A 305 4.40 -9.36 -4.67
N LEU A 306 5.07 -9.86 -3.64
CA LEU A 306 6.29 -10.63 -3.78
C LEU A 306 6.10 -12.12 -3.56
N ARG A 307 4.91 -12.54 -3.14
CA ARG A 307 4.64 -13.96 -2.94
C ARG A 307 5.04 -14.77 -4.15
N THR A 308 5.80 -15.81 -3.90
CA THR A 308 6.17 -16.81 -4.91
C THR A 308 5.60 -18.17 -4.50
N LYS A 309 5.38 -19.03 -5.48
CA LYS A 309 4.97 -20.41 -5.24
C LYS A 309 6.20 -21.31 -5.15
N ASP A 310 6.13 -22.34 -4.32
CA ASP A 310 7.09 -23.43 -4.34
C ASP A 310 7.18 -24.04 -5.73
N HIS A 311 8.38 -24.45 -6.11
CA HIS A 311 8.62 -25.19 -7.34
C HIS A 311 9.00 -26.64 -7.00
N PRO A 312 8.61 -27.65 -7.78
CA PRO A 312 8.93 -29.06 -7.48
C PRO A 312 10.42 -29.36 -7.29
N THR A 313 11.29 -28.56 -7.90
CA THR A 313 12.75 -28.71 -7.79
C THR A 313 13.38 -27.94 -6.63
N ASP A 314 12.57 -27.24 -5.81
CA ASP A 314 13.09 -26.47 -4.69
C ASP A 314 13.55 -27.42 -3.55
N THR A 315 14.76 -27.20 -3.06
CA THR A 315 15.30 -27.94 -1.92
C THR A 315 14.95 -27.20 -0.63
N THR A 316 14.31 -27.90 0.32
CA THR A 316 14.06 -27.33 1.65
C THR A 316 15.36 -27.30 2.45
N VAL A 317 15.71 -26.12 2.98
CA VAL A 317 16.90 -25.88 3.78
C VAL A 317 16.54 -25.16 5.08
N THR A 318 17.35 -25.31 6.11
CA THR A 318 17.21 -24.56 7.35
C THR A 318 18.27 -23.46 7.37
N LEU A 319 17.83 -22.22 7.49
CA LEU A 319 18.70 -21.07 7.68
C LEU A 319 18.90 -20.81 9.18
N SER A 320 20.14 -20.63 9.62
CA SER A 320 20.49 -20.28 11.00
C SER A 320 21.71 -19.36 11.03
N LYS A 321 22.09 -18.89 12.23
CA LYS A 321 23.36 -18.17 12.42
C LYS A 321 24.58 -19.01 12.11
N SER A 322 24.51 -20.34 12.34
CA SER A 322 25.54 -21.27 11.92
C SER A 322 25.37 -21.55 10.43
N PRO A 323 26.44 -21.47 9.64
CA PRO A 323 26.35 -21.70 8.20
C PRO A 323 25.92 -23.13 7.88
N SER A 324 25.04 -23.28 6.91
CA SER A 324 24.76 -24.55 6.25
C SER A 324 25.34 -24.53 4.84
N TYR A 325 25.69 -25.70 4.32
CA TYR A 325 26.42 -25.83 3.07
C TYR A 325 25.66 -26.71 2.08
N HIS A 326 25.66 -26.30 0.82
CA HIS A 326 25.06 -27.06 -0.27
C HIS A 326 26.00 -27.08 -1.46
N SER A 327 26.41 -28.27 -1.92
CA SER A 327 27.31 -28.42 -3.07
C SER A 327 26.52 -28.60 -4.37
N PHE A 328 27.03 -28.04 -5.45
CA PHE A 328 26.48 -28.21 -6.80
C PHE A 328 27.58 -28.14 -7.86
N SER A 329 27.30 -28.70 -9.03
CA SER A 329 28.19 -28.63 -10.18
C SER A 329 27.70 -27.58 -11.16
N ALA A 330 28.61 -26.81 -11.75
CA ALA A 330 28.29 -25.85 -12.79
C ALA A 330 29.31 -25.91 -13.93
N LYS A 331 28.85 -25.53 -15.12
CA LYS A 331 29.66 -25.43 -16.35
C LYS A 331 29.97 -23.98 -16.65
N LYS A 332 31.18 -23.72 -17.12
CA LYS A 332 31.63 -22.40 -17.55
C LYS A 332 30.63 -21.79 -18.53
N ASP A 333 30.37 -20.49 -18.37
CA ASP A 333 29.49 -19.69 -19.21
C ASP A 333 28.03 -20.21 -19.35
N HIS A 334 27.61 -21.13 -18.44
CA HIS A 334 26.23 -21.56 -18.31
C HIS A 334 25.62 -20.86 -17.08
N PRO A 335 24.97 -19.72 -17.25
CA PRO A 335 24.48 -18.93 -16.13
C PRO A 335 23.42 -19.69 -15.33
N LEU A 336 23.44 -19.50 -14.02
CA LEU A 336 22.46 -20.03 -13.08
C LEU A 336 21.81 -18.89 -12.31
N TRP A 337 20.53 -19.04 -12.01
CA TRP A 337 19.82 -18.27 -11.01
C TRP A 337 19.76 -19.06 -9.72
N ILE A 338 20.36 -18.50 -8.66
CA ILE A 338 20.42 -19.12 -7.34
C ILE A 338 19.70 -18.19 -6.39
N GLU A 339 18.65 -18.67 -5.71
CA GLU A 339 17.88 -17.87 -4.76
C GLU A 339 17.48 -18.65 -3.51
N LEU A 340 17.41 -17.96 -2.39
CA LEU A 340 16.82 -18.42 -1.15
C LEU A 340 15.47 -17.75 -0.96
N LEU A 341 14.42 -18.55 -0.81
CA LEU A 341 13.05 -18.11 -0.61
C LEU A 341 12.65 -18.42 0.82
N SER A 342 12.47 -17.41 1.63
CA SER A 342 12.05 -17.54 3.02
C SER A 342 11.08 -16.40 3.38
N ALA A 343 11.52 -15.14 3.30
CA ALA A 343 10.66 -13.97 3.56
C ALA A 343 9.46 -13.91 2.59
N ARG A 344 9.67 -14.23 1.31
CA ARG A 344 8.59 -14.34 0.30
C ARG A 344 7.68 -15.55 0.49
N LEU A 345 8.01 -16.45 1.43
CA LEU A 345 7.18 -17.56 1.89
C LEU A 345 6.67 -17.33 3.32
N HIS A 346 6.66 -16.06 3.79
CA HIS A 346 6.19 -15.65 5.12
C HIS A 346 6.98 -16.21 6.30
N GLN A 347 8.24 -16.61 6.08
CA GLN A 347 9.13 -17.02 7.15
C GLN A 347 9.99 -15.83 7.62
N PRO A 348 10.09 -15.55 8.92
CA PRO A 348 10.92 -14.46 9.43
C PRO A 348 12.41 -14.80 9.27
N SER A 349 13.02 -14.28 8.22
CA SER A 349 14.44 -14.50 7.92
C SER A 349 15.06 -13.27 7.27
N ASP A 350 16.39 -13.22 7.38
CA ASP A 350 17.27 -12.29 6.69
C ASP A 350 18.44 -13.13 6.15
N SER A 351 18.32 -13.57 4.89
CA SER A 351 19.20 -14.57 4.33
C SER A 351 20.48 -13.96 3.76
N LEU A 352 21.61 -14.66 3.94
CA LEU A 352 22.87 -14.40 3.25
C LEU A 352 23.25 -15.63 2.45
N LEU A 353 23.48 -15.44 1.16
CA LEU A 353 23.88 -16.46 0.20
C LEU A 353 25.28 -16.14 -0.31
N ILE A 354 26.21 -17.11 -0.19
CA ILE A 354 27.58 -17.01 -0.69
C ILE A 354 27.84 -18.18 -1.64
N VAL A 355 28.37 -17.88 -2.82
CA VAL A 355 28.81 -18.88 -3.81
C VAL A 355 30.33 -18.98 -3.74
N GLU A 356 30.85 -20.17 -3.50
CA GLU A 356 32.28 -20.46 -3.39
C GLU A 356 32.71 -21.50 -4.44
N GLN A 357 33.80 -21.24 -5.12
CA GLN A 357 34.44 -22.21 -5.98
C GLN A 357 35.22 -23.20 -5.12
N VAL A 358 35.07 -24.50 -5.40
CA VAL A 358 35.81 -25.57 -4.72
C VAL A 358 37.01 -25.94 -5.57
N THR A 359 38.20 -25.86 -4.99
CA THR A 359 39.45 -26.31 -5.60
C THR A 359 40.19 -27.26 -4.63
N THR A 360 41.07 -28.10 -5.14
CA THR A 360 41.85 -29.00 -4.32
C THR A 360 43.30 -28.51 -4.30
N ASP A 361 43.90 -28.40 -3.14
CA ASP A 361 45.33 -28.06 -2.99
C ASP A 361 46.25 -29.24 -3.30
N GLN A 362 47.57 -29.02 -3.25
CA GLN A 362 48.59 -30.05 -3.51
C GLN A 362 48.56 -31.22 -2.52
N ASN A 363 47.92 -31.03 -1.36
CA ASN A 363 47.79 -32.03 -0.29
C ASN A 363 46.43 -32.76 -0.34
N GLY A 364 45.60 -32.50 -1.34
CA GLY A 364 44.27 -33.10 -1.48
C GLY A 364 43.18 -32.43 -0.64
N ASN A 365 43.45 -31.31 0.04
CA ASN A 365 42.46 -30.59 0.85
C ASN A 365 41.62 -29.67 -0.01
N SER A 366 40.32 -29.64 0.27
CA SER A 366 39.40 -28.71 -0.39
C SER A 366 39.65 -27.27 0.06
N GLN A 367 39.85 -26.39 -0.91
CA GLN A 367 39.94 -24.94 -0.74
C GLN A 367 38.66 -24.28 -1.26
N TYR A 368 38.20 -23.25 -0.56
CA TYR A 368 36.94 -22.54 -0.88
C TYR A 368 37.24 -21.07 -1.16
N LYS A 369 36.92 -20.63 -2.37
CA LYS A 369 37.11 -19.25 -2.78
C LYS A 369 35.75 -18.62 -3.06
N GLU A 370 35.41 -17.58 -2.32
CA GLU A 370 34.20 -16.79 -2.58
C GLU A 370 34.28 -16.17 -3.98
N ILE A 371 33.21 -16.37 -4.78
CA ILE A 371 33.04 -15.82 -6.12
C ILE A 371 31.95 -14.75 -6.13
N ALA A 372 30.86 -14.96 -5.39
CA ALA A 372 29.74 -14.04 -5.33
C ALA A 372 29.02 -14.16 -3.98
N SER A 373 28.42 -13.07 -3.52
CA SER A 373 27.54 -13.06 -2.35
C SER A 373 26.42 -12.04 -2.50
N ASN A 374 25.29 -12.32 -1.86
CA ASN A 374 24.13 -11.42 -1.80
C ASN A 374 23.35 -11.66 -0.51
N ASP A 375 22.88 -10.58 0.11
CA ASP A 375 22.03 -10.61 1.30
C ASP A 375 20.58 -10.20 1.00
N ASP A 376 20.37 -9.29 0.06
CA ASP A 376 19.05 -8.81 -0.32
C ASP A 376 18.85 -8.83 -1.84
N PHE A 377 17.78 -9.41 -2.31
CA PHE A 377 17.40 -9.31 -3.72
C PHE A 377 16.94 -7.88 -4.04
N ILE A 378 17.63 -7.24 -4.98
CA ILE A 378 17.33 -5.86 -5.39
C ILE A 378 16.04 -5.82 -6.21
N LEU A 379 15.03 -5.18 -5.65
CA LEU A 379 13.74 -4.95 -6.28
C LEU A 379 13.61 -3.49 -6.74
N PRO A 380 12.69 -3.20 -7.68
CA PRO A 380 12.41 -1.83 -8.08
C PRO A 380 12.09 -0.94 -6.88
N ASN A 381 12.69 0.25 -6.82
CA ASN A 381 12.38 1.19 -5.75
C ASN A 381 11.00 1.83 -5.97
N GLY A 382 9.98 1.27 -5.34
CA GLY A 382 8.61 1.79 -5.33
C GLY A 382 8.39 2.95 -4.35
N GLY A 383 9.41 3.31 -3.57
CA GLY A 383 9.30 4.33 -2.53
C GLY A 383 8.31 3.92 -1.43
N ARG A 384 7.66 4.92 -0.81
CA ARG A 384 6.67 4.68 0.25
C ARG A 384 5.35 4.11 -0.29
N HIS A 385 4.99 4.44 -1.53
CA HIS A 385 3.71 4.09 -2.14
C HIS A 385 3.64 2.67 -2.70
N CYS A 386 4.78 2.02 -2.89
CA CYS A 386 4.86 0.62 -3.30
C CYS A 386 6.16 0.03 -2.75
N PRO A 387 6.22 -0.30 -1.45
CA PRO A 387 7.44 -0.76 -0.80
C PRO A 387 7.74 -2.21 -1.23
N LEU A 388 8.42 -2.34 -2.36
CA LEU A 388 8.91 -3.63 -2.84
C LEU A 388 10.23 -3.92 -2.13
N ARG A 389 10.21 -4.78 -1.12
CA ARG A 389 11.38 -5.20 -0.35
C ARG A 389 11.27 -6.68 0.00
N THR A 390 12.39 -7.33 0.01
CA THR A 390 12.53 -8.69 0.55
C THR A 390 13.90 -8.82 1.18
N SER A 391 14.00 -9.59 2.25
CA SER A 391 15.25 -10.04 2.86
C SER A 391 15.68 -11.41 2.34
N ASP A 392 15.13 -11.87 1.24
CA ASP A 392 15.61 -13.05 0.52
C ASP A 392 16.79 -12.68 -0.36
N SER A 393 17.80 -13.52 -0.40
CA SER A 393 18.97 -13.35 -1.25
C SER A 393 18.83 -14.05 -2.61
N ALA A 394 19.38 -13.45 -3.67
CA ALA A 394 19.42 -14.05 -5.00
C ALA A 394 20.65 -13.60 -5.80
N ILE A 395 21.23 -14.50 -6.57
CA ILE A 395 22.43 -14.28 -7.38
C ILE A 395 22.21 -14.78 -8.81
N LYS A 396 22.47 -13.92 -9.81
CA LYS A 396 22.71 -14.36 -11.18
C LYS A 396 24.18 -14.79 -11.26
N PHE A 397 24.42 -16.08 -11.14
CA PHE A 397 25.76 -16.66 -11.12
C PHE A 397 26.20 -17.08 -12.51
N ASN A 398 27.32 -16.53 -12.98
CA ASN A 398 27.98 -16.96 -14.20
C ASN A 398 29.25 -17.71 -13.85
N PRO A 399 29.30 -19.07 -13.92
CA PRO A 399 30.45 -19.86 -13.50
C PRO A 399 31.70 -19.52 -14.30
N PRO A 400 32.81 -19.14 -13.66
CA PRO A 400 34.06 -18.80 -14.36
C PRO A 400 34.78 -20.02 -14.92
N ALA A 401 34.48 -21.23 -14.45
CA ALA A 401 35.06 -22.49 -14.88
C ALA A 401 34.07 -23.63 -14.65
N ASP A 402 34.31 -24.76 -15.37
CA ASP A 402 33.65 -26.03 -15.05
C ASP A 402 34.13 -26.51 -13.67
N GLY A 403 33.26 -27.09 -12.88
CA GLY A 403 33.66 -27.64 -11.60
C GLY A 403 32.61 -27.71 -10.52
N GLN A 404 33.10 -27.98 -9.31
CA GLN A 404 32.30 -28.03 -8.11
C GLN A 404 32.27 -26.65 -7.45
N TYR A 405 31.09 -26.31 -6.96
CA TYR A 405 30.83 -25.10 -6.21
C TYR A 405 30.11 -25.45 -4.90
N ARG A 406 30.24 -24.57 -3.91
CA ARG A 406 29.55 -24.66 -2.64
C ARG A 406 28.76 -23.40 -2.39
N LEU A 407 27.54 -23.55 -1.91
CA LEU A 407 26.75 -22.44 -1.35
C LEU A 407 26.93 -22.46 0.17
N THR A 408 27.19 -21.30 0.74
CA THR A 408 27.13 -21.04 2.17
C THR A 408 25.89 -20.23 2.45
N LEU A 409 24.98 -20.78 3.27
CA LEU A 409 23.66 -20.26 3.57
C LEU A 409 23.60 -19.87 5.04
N LEU A 410 23.17 -18.65 5.33
CA LEU A 410 23.07 -18.08 6.67
C LEU A 410 21.76 -17.35 6.88
N ASN A 411 21.31 -17.25 8.14
CA ASN A 411 20.27 -16.32 8.58
C ASN A 411 20.90 -15.25 9.48
N GLN A 412 20.73 -13.99 9.15
CA GLN A 412 21.22 -12.89 9.99
C GLN A 412 20.37 -12.74 11.27
N PHE A 413 19.12 -13.23 11.27
CA PHE A 413 18.27 -13.27 12.46
C PHE A 413 18.67 -14.37 13.45
N SER A 414 18.27 -14.19 14.71
CA SER A 414 18.66 -15.10 15.80
C SER A 414 17.97 -16.45 15.75
N LYS A 415 16.74 -16.50 15.22
CA LYS A 415 15.91 -17.71 15.16
C LYS A 415 16.15 -18.45 13.86
N PRO A 416 16.21 -19.79 13.88
CA PRO A 416 16.22 -20.58 12.65
C PRO A 416 14.94 -20.33 11.84
N ALA A 417 15.06 -20.38 10.52
CA ALA A 417 13.93 -20.25 9.59
C ALA A 417 14.00 -21.33 8.51
N SER A 418 12.85 -21.81 8.06
CA SER A 418 12.76 -22.68 6.88
C SER A 418 12.89 -21.82 5.63
N ALA A 419 13.62 -22.32 4.62
CA ALA A 419 13.76 -21.69 3.32
C ALA A 419 13.71 -22.73 2.20
N LYS A 420 13.44 -22.25 0.98
CA LYS A 420 13.56 -23.02 -0.26
C LYS A 420 14.78 -22.50 -1.02
N LEU A 421 15.74 -23.36 -1.22
CA LEU A 421 16.87 -23.13 -2.11
C LEU A 421 16.47 -23.52 -3.53
N ARG A 422 16.59 -22.58 -4.46
CA ARG A 422 16.28 -22.77 -5.87
C ARG A 422 17.53 -22.51 -6.70
N ILE A 423 17.97 -23.52 -7.48
CA ILE A 423 19.08 -23.43 -8.43
C ILE A 423 18.56 -23.86 -9.80
N ARG A 424 18.58 -22.96 -10.76
CA ARG A 424 18.08 -23.24 -12.11
C ARG A 424 18.75 -22.36 -13.16
N PRO A 425 18.73 -22.73 -14.45
CA PRO A 425 19.03 -21.78 -15.51
C PRO A 425 18.14 -20.54 -15.41
N PRO A 426 18.60 -19.36 -15.85
CA PRO A 426 17.74 -18.18 -15.97
C PRO A 426 16.50 -18.51 -16.78
N ALA A 427 15.35 -18.14 -16.28
CA ALA A 427 14.08 -18.33 -16.96
C ALA A 427 13.50 -16.99 -17.42
N SER A 428 12.79 -16.95 -18.53
CA SER A 428 12.05 -15.78 -18.97
C SER A 428 10.85 -15.55 -18.04
N GLY A 429 10.99 -14.65 -17.08
CA GLY A 429 9.94 -14.31 -16.15
C GLY A 429 9.99 -12.85 -15.72
N TYR A 430 8.83 -12.22 -15.68
CA TYR A 430 8.67 -10.89 -15.10
C TYR A 430 7.27 -10.74 -14.48
N LYS A 431 7.18 -9.87 -13.47
CA LYS A 431 5.93 -9.39 -12.92
C LYS A 431 5.83 -7.90 -13.18
N LEU A 432 4.64 -7.41 -13.41
CA LEU A 432 4.36 -6.00 -13.57
C LEU A 432 3.45 -5.52 -12.44
N ILE A 433 3.73 -4.33 -11.92
CA ILE A 433 2.88 -3.65 -10.94
C ILE A 433 2.57 -2.27 -11.48
N ALA A 434 1.28 -1.94 -11.53
CA ALA A 434 0.80 -0.64 -11.99
C ALA A 434 0.22 0.16 -10.83
N THR A 435 0.63 1.41 -10.67
CA THR A 435 0.09 2.30 -9.63
C THR A 435 -0.10 3.71 -10.19
N PRO A 436 -1.14 4.45 -9.77
CA PRO A 436 -1.21 5.89 -10.01
C PRO A 436 0.08 6.55 -9.55
N TRP A 437 0.59 7.54 -10.29
CA TRP A 437 1.86 8.17 -9.96
C TRP A 437 1.73 9.65 -9.64
N HIS A 438 2.32 10.01 -8.48
CA HIS A 438 2.45 11.40 -8.04
C HIS A 438 3.87 11.91 -8.18
N LEU A 439 3.97 13.18 -8.63
CA LEU A 439 5.26 13.89 -8.74
C LEU A 439 5.89 14.19 -7.38
N HIS A 440 5.07 14.43 -6.36
CA HIS A 440 5.54 14.85 -5.04
C HIS A 440 5.49 13.68 -4.04
N GLN A 441 6.43 12.74 -4.18
CA GLN A 441 6.62 11.66 -3.18
C GLN A 441 6.96 12.17 -1.76
N LYS A 442 7.24 13.46 -1.61
CA LYS A 442 7.53 14.10 -0.32
C LYS A 442 6.30 14.64 0.39
N ASP A 443 5.20 14.83 -0.33
CA ASP A 443 3.97 15.31 0.27
C ASP A 443 3.25 14.16 0.96
N LYS A 444 3.27 14.19 2.29
CA LYS A 444 2.69 13.17 3.15
C LYS A 444 1.18 13.37 3.35
N SER A 445 0.61 14.46 2.85
CA SER A 445 -0.80 14.84 3.02
C SER A 445 -1.71 14.47 1.84
N LEU A 446 -1.16 13.84 0.79
CA LEU A 446 -1.95 13.54 -0.42
C LEU A 446 -2.96 12.40 -0.17
N PRO A 447 -4.22 12.57 -0.61
CA PRO A 447 -5.23 11.52 -0.52
C PRO A 447 -4.82 10.30 -1.34
N ARG A 448 -5.50 9.17 -1.10
CA ARG A 448 -5.31 7.98 -1.93
C ARG A 448 -5.56 8.31 -3.38
N GLN A 449 -4.72 7.76 -4.23
CA GLN A 449 -4.61 8.26 -5.57
C GLN A 449 -5.38 7.36 -6.54
N THR A 450 -6.12 8.01 -7.40
CA THR A 450 -6.78 7.44 -8.56
C THR A 450 -6.28 8.16 -9.81
N THR A 451 -6.53 7.60 -10.98
CA THR A 451 -6.09 8.19 -12.24
C THR A 451 -7.20 9.04 -12.83
N ILE A 452 -7.08 10.36 -12.73
CA ILE A 452 -8.06 11.32 -13.26
C ILE A 452 -7.39 12.21 -14.30
N ILE A 453 -7.98 12.27 -15.49
CA ILE A 453 -7.63 13.19 -16.57
C ILE A 453 -8.69 14.28 -16.60
N ARG A 454 -8.31 15.51 -16.26
CA ARG A 454 -9.15 16.71 -16.37
C ARG A 454 -9.05 17.31 -17.76
N GLN A 455 -9.99 18.14 -18.13
CA GLN A 455 -10.02 18.78 -19.45
C GLN A 455 -8.69 19.51 -19.76
N GLY A 456 -8.06 19.12 -20.86
CA GLY A 456 -6.75 19.64 -21.29
C GLY A 456 -5.54 19.07 -20.56
N GLY A 457 -5.74 18.18 -19.58
CA GLY A 457 -4.67 17.55 -18.81
C GLY A 457 -4.28 16.16 -19.31
N THR A 458 -3.31 15.59 -18.64
CA THR A 458 -2.82 14.21 -18.81
C THR A 458 -2.80 13.50 -17.46
N ALA A 459 -2.76 12.17 -17.47
CA ALA A 459 -2.53 11.41 -16.25
C ALA A 459 -1.30 10.52 -16.38
N ARG A 460 -0.82 10.03 -15.25
CA ARG A 460 0.37 9.19 -15.19
C ARG A 460 0.15 7.99 -14.33
N LEU A 461 0.69 6.87 -14.81
CA LEU A 461 0.82 5.64 -14.06
C LEU A 461 2.30 5.31 -13.95
N ARG A 462 2.69 4.63 -12.90
CA ARG A 462 4.01 4.05 -12.78
C ARG A 462 3.90 2.54 -12.93
N ILE A 463 4.69 2.00 -13.82
CA ILE A 463 4.80 0.56 -14.03
C ILE A 463 6.13 0.12 -13.45
N PHE A 464 6.11 -0.78 -12.48
CA PHE A 464 7.30 -1.44 -11.96
C PHE A 464 7.45 -2.80 -12.62
N VAL A 465 8.67 -3.16 -12.92
CA VAL A 465 9.04 -4.46 -13.50
C VAL A 465 9.90 -5.21 -12.48
N ILE A 466 9.39 -6.31 -11.98
CA ILE A 466 10.17 -7.29 -11.22
C ILE A 466 10.66 -8.31 -12.23
N ARG A 467 11.95 -8.24 -12.56
CA ARG A 467 12.59 -9.17 -13.50
C ARG A 467 13.04 -10.40 -12.71
N ASP A 468 12.34 -11.48 -12.92
CA ASP A 468 12.59 -12.75 -12.24
C ASP A 468 13.65 -13.56 -13.00
N SER A 469 14.47 -14.28 -12.27
CA SER A 469 15.37 -15.32 -12.83
C SER A 469 16.32 -14.83 -13.92
N GLY A 470 16.73 -13.54 -13.86
CA GLY A 470 17.70 -13.00 -14.82
C GLY A 470 17.11 -12.53 -16.14
N PHE A 471 15.79 -12.41 -16.24
CA PHE A 471 15.13 -11.84 -17.42
C PHE A 471 15.61 -10.40 -17.69
N ASP A 472 16.10 -10.12 -18.89
CA ASP A 472 16.68 -8.82 -19.30
C ASP A 472 16.24 -8.36 -20.70
N GLU A 473 15.04 -8.73 -21.14
CA GLU A 473 14.50 -8.31 -22.44
C GLU A 473 13.55 -7.13 -22.33
N ALA A 474 13.27 -6.49 -23.46
CA ALA A 474 12.27 -5.44 -23.57
C ALA A 474 10.85 -6.00 -23.37
N ILE A 475 9.96 -5.19 -22.81
CA ILE A 475 8.56 -5.55 -22.58
C ILE A 475 7.68 -4.56 -23.34
N ASN A 476 6.93 -5.03 -24.32
CA ASN A 476 5.96 -4.23 -25.05
C ASN A 476 4.68 -4.09 -24.22
N LEU A 477 4.14 -2.88 -24.15
CA LEU A 477 2.96 -2.57 -23.35
C LEU A 477 1.70 -2.45 -24.22
N SER A 478 0.60 -2.97 -23.70
CA SER A 478 -0.76 -2.74 -24.20
C SER A 478 -1.72 -2.50 -23.04
N ILE A 479 -2.86 -1.89 -23.30
CA ILE A 479 -3.85 -1.56 -22.27
C ILE A 479 -5.24 -1.94 -22.78
N ASP A 480 -5.91 -2.85 -22.06
CA ASP A 480 -7.33 -3.11 -22.23
C ASP A 480 -8.15 -2.12 -21.40
N GLY A 481 -9.36 -1.79 -21.84
CA GLY A 481 -10.24 -0.84 -21.18
C GLY A 481 -9.84 0.63 -21.39
N LEU A 482 -8.93 0.91 -22.32
CA LEU A 482 -8.55 2.28 -22.66
C LEU A 482 -9.71 2.97 -23.40
N PRO A 483 -10.26 4.10 -22.89
CA PRO A 483 -11.32 4.84 -23.57
C PRO A 483 -10.91 5.29 -24.98
N PRO A 484 -11.86 5.34 -25.95
CA PRO A 484 -11.58 5.87 -27.27
C PRO A 484 -11.04 7.30 -27.23
N GLY A 485 -10.06 7.61 -28.07
CA GLY A 485 -9.42 8.92 -28.09
C GLY A 485 -8.33 9.12 -27.03
N LEU A 486 -8.02 8.11 -26.23
CA LEU A 486 -6.91 8.17 -25.28
C LEU A 486 -5.72 7.37 -25.82
N ASP A 487 -4.53 7.98 -25.80
CA ASP A 487 -3.27 7.32 -26.15
C ASP A 487 -2.34 7.23 -24.94
N PHE A 488 -1.29 6.41 -25.02
CA PHE A 488 -0.32 6.25 -23.94
C PHE A 488 1.11 6.09 -24.45
N HIS A 489 2.08 6.54 -23.67
CA HIS A 489 3.51 6.38 -23.90
C HIS A 489 4.26 6.14 -22.59
N PRO A 490 5.40 5.37 -22.59
CA PRO A 490 6.00 4.63 -23.71
C PRO A 490 5.23 3.35 -24.08
N LYS A 491 5.44 2.84 -25.28
CA LYS A 491 4.86 1.57 -25.75
C LYS A 491 5.68 0.35 -25.33
N SER A 492 6.90 0.56 -24.79
CA SER A 492 7.75 -0.53 -24.30
C SER A 492 8.62 -0.08 -23.13
N ILE A 493 9.09 -1.05 -22.36
CA ILE A 493 10.05 -0.88 -21.26
C ILE A 493 11.35 -1.55 -21.66
N PRO A 494 12.47 -0.80 -21.75
CA PRO A 494 13.78 -1.35 -22.12
C PRO A 494 14.31 -2.42 -21.14
N PRO A 495 15.27 -3.27 -21.55
CA PRO A 495 15.83 -4.34 -20.74
C PRO A 495 16.43 -3.88 -19.39
N ASP A 496 17.13 -2.74 -19.42
CA ASP A 496 17.85 -2.19 -18.27
C ASP A 496 16.95 -1.42 -17.28
N LYS A 497 15.66 -1.23 -17.60
CA LYS A 497 14.73 -0.49 -16.77
C LYS A 497 13.90 -1.40 -15.87
N THR A 498 13.82 -1.01 -14.61
CA THR A 498 12.97 -1.65 -13.59
C THR A 498 11.65 -0.92 -13.39
N SER A 499 11.45 0.23 -14.04
CA SER A 499 10.18 0.96 -14.04
C SER A 499 10.06 1.89 -15.23
N ALA A 500 8.82 2.23 -15.59
CA ALA A 500 8.48 3.26 -16.57
C ALA A 500 7.35 4.15 -16.05
N ALA A 501 7.39 5.43 -16.47
CA ALA A 501 6.27 6.34 -16.31
C ALA A 501 5.38 6.26 -17.55
N LEU A 502 4.21 5.72 -17.38
CA LEU A 502 3.19 5.63 -18.43
C LEU A 502 2.35 6.90 -18.42
N ILE A 503 2.35 7.63 -19.51
CA ILE A 503 1.58 8.87 -19.66
C ILE A 503 0.37 8.59 -20.51
N LEU A 504 -0.81 8.95 -20.01
CA LEU A 504 -2.08 8.87 -20.69
C LEU A 504 -2.45 10.26 -21.22
N THR A 505 -2.58 10.38 -22.52
CA THR A 505 -2.82 11.66 -23.21
C THR A 505 -4.13 11.59 -24.00
N PRO A 506 -5.14 12.41 -23.67
CA PRO A 506 -6.37 12.48 -24.46
C PRO A 506 -6.15 13.25 -25.77
N GLN A 507 -6.84 12.84 -26.81
CA GLN A 507 -7.01 13.64 -28.04
C GLN A 507 -7.92 14.86 -27.73
N PRO A 508 -7.88 15.93 -28.54
CA PRO A 508 -8.60 17.18 -28.25
C PRO A 508 -10.10 17.04 -27.94
N ASN A 509 -10.78 16.08 -28.54
CA ASN A 509 -12.23 15.87 -28.43
C ASN A 509 -12.59 14.58 -27.66
N THR A 510 -11.69 14.07 -26.83
CA THR A 510 -11.96 12.86 -26.05
C THR A 510 -13.14 13.11 -25.09
N ALA A 511 -14.17 12.28 -25.17
CA ALA A 511 -15.36 12.40 -24.33
C ALA A 511 -15.06 12.00 -22.87
N PRO A 512 -15.82 12.53 -21.88
CA PRO A 512 -15.78 12.02 -20.51
C PRO A 512 -16.08 10.52 -20.48
N ALA A 513 -15.32 9.80 -19.66
CA ALA A 513 -15.46 8.35 -19.52
C ALA A 513 -14.92 7.87 -18.17
N HIS A 514 -15.47 6.75 -17.68
CA HIS A 514 -14.95 6.00 -16.54
C HIS A 514 -14.63 4.58 -17.01
N SER A 515 -13.48 4.07 -16.61
CA SER A 515 -13.01 2.75 -17.02
C SER A 515 -12.11 2.13 -15.97
N PHE A 516 -11.95 0.80 -16.04
CA PHE A 516 -10.94 0.07 -15.30
C PHE A 516 -9.93 -0.51 -16.28
N LEU A 517 -8.66 -0.17 -16.08
CA LEU A 517 -7.59 -0.52 -17.00
C LEU A 517 -6.98 -1.87 -16.65
N THR A 518 -6.65 -2.66 -17.66
CA THR A 518 -5.75 -3.81 -17.54
C THR A 518 -4.52 -3.57 -18.40
N ILE A 519 -3.40 -3.25 -17.75
CA ILE A 519 -2.11 -3.07 -18.45
C ILE A 519 -1.49 -4.43 -18.65
N LYS A 520 -1.05 -4.72 -19.87
CA LYS A 520 -0.38 -5.97 -20.24
C LYS A 520 1.01 -5.69 -20.78
N GLY A 521 1.97 -6.50 -20.37
CA GLY A 521 3.29 -6.56 -20.97
C GLY A 521 3.45 -7.81 -21.81
N THR A 522 4.11 -7.71 -22.95
CA THR A 522 4.43 -8.83 -23.84
C THR A 522 5.91 -8.86 -24.11
N SER A 523 6.55 -10.01 -23.90
CA SER A 523 7.92 -10.28 -24.28
C SER A 523 8.03 -11.76 -24.67
N ASN A 524 8.68 -12.08 -25.80
CA ASN A 524 8.83 -13.44 -26.33
C ASN A 524 7.51 -14.23 -26.30
N GLU A 525 6.44 -13.63 -26.86
CA GLU A 525 5.09 -14.18 -26.91
C GLU A 525 4.40 -14.39 -25.54
N LYS A 526 5.14 -14.20 -24.44
CA LYS A 526 4.56 -14.28 -23.10
C LYS A 526 3.85 -12.97 -22.74
N ILE A 527 2.56 -13.07 -22.47
CA ILE A 527 1.73 -11.94 -22.01
C ILE A 527 1.57 -12.03 -20.48
N THR A 528 1.85 -10.93 -19.81
CA THR A 528 1.68 -10.80 -18.35
C THR A 528 0.87 -9.56 -18.04
N ALA A 529 -0.25 -9.71 -17.32
CA ALA A 529 -1.02 -8.58 -16.83
C ALA A 529 -0.32 -7.93 -15.64
N ALA A 530 -0.30 -6.60 -15.61
CA ALA A 530 0.17 -5.86 -14.45
C ALA A 530 -0.82 -6.00 -13.28
N GLN A 531 -0.31 -6.24 -12.09
CA GLN A 531 -1.08 -6.19 -10.86
C GLN A 531 -1.27 -4.72 -10.46
N PRO A 532 -2.50 -4.22 -10.34
CA PRO A 532 -2.72 -2.89 -9.77
C PRO A 532 -2.26 -2.83 -8.32
N ALA A 533 -1.78 -1.67 -7.90
CA ALA A 533 -1.46 -1.40 -6.51
C ALA A 533 -2.25 -0.21 -6.00
N THR A 534 -2.80 -0.34 -4.81
CA THR A 534 -3.54 0.73 -4.12
C THR A 534 -3.04 0.91 -2.69
N SER A 535 -3.15 2.13 -2.16
CA SER A 535 -2.85 2.41 -0.76
C SER A 535 -4.06 2.10 0.12
N SER A 536 -3.88 1.30 1.15
CA SER A 536 -4.94 0.96 2.11
C SER A 536 -5.34 2.17 2.95
N TRP A 537 -4.37 2.94 3.43
CA TRP A 537 -4.61 4.20 4.15
C TRP A 537 -3.53 5.23 3.89
N HIS A 538 -3.83 6.44 4.27
CA HIS A 538 -2.93 7.59 4.18
C HIS A 538 -2.19 7.79 5.51
N VAL A 539 -0.88 8.00 5.43
CA VAL A 539 -0.05 8.26 6.61
C VAL A 539 0.25 9.75 6.69
N GLY A 540 -0.20 10.38 7.77
CA GLY A 540 0.08 11.79 8.04
C GLY A 540 1.56 12.07 8.34
N ASN A 541 1.88 13.35 8.53
CA ASN A 541 3.27 13.77 8.81
C ASN A 541 3.82 13.26 10.15
N TRP A 542 2.93 12.98 11.10
CA TRP A 542 3.25 12.61 12.48
C TRP A 542 3.02 11.13 12.77
N ASP A 543 2.39 10.39 11.85
CA ASP A 543 2.13 8.98 12.05
C ASP A 543 3.43 8.18 11.96
N ALA A 544 3.74 7.46 13.01
CA ALA A 544 4.75 6.41 13.01
C ALA A 544 4.33 5.19 12.17
N GLU A 545 3.06 5.13 11.77
CA GLU A 545 2.51 4.08 10.93
C GLU A 545 3.19 3.97 9.58
N ARG A 546 3.39 2.77 9.15
CA ARG A 546 3.90 2.49 7.81
C ARG A 546 2.78 2.71 6.79
N HIS A 547 3.09 3.41 5.72
CA HIS A 547 2.22 3.44 4.56
C HIS A 547 2.01 2.01 4.05
N LEU A 548 0.76 1.56 4.03
CA LEU A 548 0.43 0.23 3.55
C LEU A 548 -0.12 0.29 2.13
N THR A 549 0.51 -0.45 1.25
CA THR A 549 0.08 -0.64 -0.14
C THR A 549 -0.15 -2.12 -0.37
N ARG A 550 -1.25 -2.46 -0.99
CA ARG A 550 -1.60 -3.84 -1.35
C ARG A 550 -1.82 -4.02 -2.85
N ILE A 551 -1.83 -5.26 -3.29
CA ILE A 551 -2.35 -5.64 -4.60
C ILE A 551 -3.83 -5.28 -4.66
N ALA A 552 -4.25 -4.68 -5.77
CA ALA A 552 -5.61 -4.39 -6.12
C ALA A 552 -6.07 -5.25 -7.31
N GLN A 553 -7.37 -5.28 -7.55
CA GLN A 553 -7.99 -5.89 -8.72
C GLN A 553 -8.40 -4.83 -9.75
N LEU A 554 -8.74 -3.63 -9.26
CA LEU A 554 -9.20 -2.52 -10.07
C LEU A 554 -8.10 -1.45 -10.23
N LEU A 555 -7.90 -0.98 -11.45
CA LEU A 555 -7.09 0.20 -11.76
C LEU A 555 -8.01 1.26 -12.39
N PRO A 556 -8.62 2.14 -11.59
CA PRO A 556 -9.59 3.11 -12.08
C PRO A 556 -8.94 4.21 -12.93
N LEU A 557 -9.61 4.58 -14.00
CA LEU A 557 -9.33 5.74 -14.85
C LEU A 557 -10.60 6.54 -15.04
N SER A 558 -10.49 7.87 -14.93
CA SER A 558 -11.56 8.79 -15.27
C SER A 558 -11.06 9.88 -16.22
N ILE A 559 -11.84 10.17 -17.24
CA ILE A 559 -11.73 11.39 -18.05
C ILE A 559 -12.92 12.25 -17.67
N THR A 560 -12.69 13.44 -17.11
CA THR A 560 -13.74 14.32 -16.62
C THR A 560 -13.60 15.71 -17.21
N HIS A 561 -14.74 16.34 -17.53
CA HIS A 561 -14.82 17.73 -17.96
C HIS A 561 -15.38 18.64 -16.85
N ALA A 562 -15.58 18.10 -15.65
CA ALA A 562 -16.05 18.88 -14.50
C ALA A 562 -15.08 20.00 -14.11
N GLU A 563 -13.79 19.82 -14.42
CA GLU A 563 -12.74 20.77 -14.12
C GLU A 563 -11.69 20.81 -15.23
N LYS A 564 -11.06 21.98 -15.41
CA LYS A 564 -9.90 22.14 -16.30
C LYS A 564 -8.61 21.81 -15.54
N ALA A 565 -7.62 21.25 -16.25
CA ALA A 565 -6.27 21.12 -15.71
C ALA A 565 -5.72 22.53 -15.37
N PRO A 566 -5.14 22.74 -14.17
CA PRO A 566 -4.66 24.07 -13.75
C PRO A 566 -3.59 24.63 -14.68
N LEU A 567 -2.77 23.76 -15.22
CA LEU A 567 -1.68 24.07 -16.13
C LEU A 567 -1.65 23.03 -17.26
N VAL A 568 -1.65 23.51 -18.49
CA VAL A 568 -1.50 22.68 -19.69
C VAL A 568 -0.21 23.05 -20.40
N LEU A 569 0.64 22.06 -20.61
CA LEU A 569 1.89 22.18 -21.36
C LEU A 569 1.69 21.55 -22.74
N SER A 570 1.94 22.35 -23.79
CA SER A 570 1.81 21.93 -25.17
C SER A 570 3.14 22.11 -25.89
N PRO A 571 3.89 21.04 -26.22
CA PRO A 571 5.10 21.17 -27.02
C PRO A 571 4.73 21.66 -28.42
N THR A 572 5.62 22.37 -29.07
CA THR A 572 5.38 22.88 -30.44
C THR A 572 5.44 21.79 -31.51
N SER A 573 6.06 20.65 -31.19
CA SER A 573 6.12 19.44 -32.01
C SER A 573 6.12 18.21 -31.11
N ASN A 574 5.58 17.11 -31.61
CA ASN A 574 5.58 15.80 -30.95
C ASN A 574 6.75 14.90 -31.42
N SER A 575 7.53 15.35 -32.39
CA SER A 575 8.67 14.63 -32.94
C SER A 575 9.82 15.59 -33.24
N PHE A 576 11.02 15.18 -32.87
CA PHE A 576 12.24 15.93 -33.07
C PHE A 576 13.32 14.98 -33.58
N ALA A 577 14.06 15.41 -34.59
CA ALA A 577 15.21 14.68 -35.14
C ALA A 577 16.49 15.52 -34.94
N HIS A 578 17.45 14.98 -34.22
CA HIS A 578 18.75 15.59 -33.97
C HIS A 578 19.87 14.56 -34.03
N LYS A 579 21.08 15.02 -34.30
CA LYS A 579 22.27 14.15 -34.31
C LYS A 579 22.79 13.97 -32.88
N ILE A 580 23.34 12.81 -32.60
CA ILE A 580 24.09 12.54 -31.37
C ILE A 580 25.27 13.52 -31.30
N GLY A 581 25.49 14.14 -30.17
CA GLY A 581 26.48 15.19 -29.95
C GLY A 581 25.94 16.61 -30.01
N GLU A 582 24.72 16.80 -30.52
CA GLU A 582 24.04 18.09 -30.54
C GLU A 582 23.20 18.32 -29.28
N THR A 583 22.62 19.48 -29.17
CA THR A 583 21.67 19.84 -28.11
C THR A 583 20.27 19.94 -28.69
N LEU A 584 19.34 19.14 -28.21
CA LEU A 584 17.93 19.21 -28.57
C LEU A 584 17.24 20.27 -27.73
N GLU A 585 16.60 21.23 -28.35
CA GLU A 585 15.70 22.18 -27.70
C GLU A 585 14.24 21.84 -28.03
N ILE A 586 13.42 21.67 -27.00
CA ILE A 586 11.98 21.41 -27.14
C ILE A 586 11.23 22.65 -26.66
N PRO A 587 10.76 23.51 -27.57
CA PRO A 587 9.93 24.65 -27.20
C PRO A 587 8.52 24.19 -26.86
N PHE A 588 7.87 24.87 -25.91
CA PHE A 588 6.52 24.59 -25.46
C PHE A 588 5.76 25.87 -25.11
N LYS A 589 4.43 25.77 -25.16
CA LYS A 589 3.50 26.77 -24.66
C LYS A 589 2.84 26.30 -23.36
N LEU A 590 2.48 27.26 -22.52
CA LEU A 590 1.79 27.04 -21.26
C LEU A 590 0.44 27.75 -21.25
N THR A 591 -0.62 26.98 -21.04
CA THR A 591 -1.95 27.52 -20.78
C THR A 591 -2.25 27.37 -19.30
N LYS A 592 -2.58 28.46 -18.63
CA LYS A 592 -2.90 28.49 -17.20
C LYS A 592 -4.40 28.69 -17.04
N ASN A 593 -5.05 27.75 -16.38
CA ASN A 593 -6.47 27.78 -16.06
C ASN A 593 -6.73 28.12 -14.59
N ALA A 594 -5.65 28.25 -13.79
CA ALA A 594 -5.70 28.65 -12.38
C ALA A 594 -4.49 29.53 -12.05
N GLU A 595 -4.57 30.25 -10.94
CA GLU A 595 -3.44 31.01 -10.40
C GLU A 595 -2.31 30.05 -10.01
N ILE A 596 -1.11 30.26 -10.56
CA ILE A 596 0.10 29.50 -10.24
C ILE A 596 0.99 30.36 -9.34
N LYS A 597 1.22 29.90 -8.11
CA LYS A 597 2.14 30.55 -7.16
C LYS A 597 3.50 29.87 -7.18
N GLY A 598 4.55 30.67 -7.44
CA GLY A 598 5.94 30.21 -7.47
C GLY A 598 6.38 29.63 -8.82
N ASP A 599 7.67 29.33 -8.91
CA ASP A 599 8.31 28.84 -10.13
C ASP A 599 7.76 27.48 -10.57
N ILE A 600 7.55 27.31 -11.87
CA ILE A 600 7.11 26.04 -12.49
C ILE A 600 8.35 25.26 -12.88
N THR A 601 8.50 24.04 -12.38
CA THR A 601 9.59 23.14 -12.79
C THR A 601 9.05 22.12 -13.79
N ILE A 602 9.59 22.13 -15.01
CA ILE A 602 9.30 21.12 -16.04
C ILE A 602 10.46 20.14 -16.08
N THR A 603 10.17 18.87 -15.97
CA THR A 603 11.17 17.80 -15.95
C THR A 603 10.86 16.79 -17.04
N LEU A 604 11.88 16.40 -17.82
CA LEU A 604 11.75 15.31 -18.78
C LEU A 604 11.72 13.98 -18.05
N ILE A 605 10.64 13.23 -18.21
CA ILE A 605 10.48 11.89 -17.63
C ILE A 605 10.80 10.81 -18.66
N ASN A 606 11.12 9.61 -18.20
CA ASN A 606 11.64 8.50 -19.03
C ASN A 606 12.91 8.87 -19.81
N SER A 607 13.63 9.88 -19.34
CA SER A 607 14.89 10.31 -19.93
C SER A 607 15.96 9.22 -19.79
N PRO A 608 16.79 8.98 -20.80
CA PRO A 608 17.96 8.10 -20.67
C PRO A 608 19.06 8.70 -19.77
N HIS A 609 18.97 9.98 -19.41
CA HIS A 609 19.95 10.64 -18.56
C HIS A 609 19.82 10.19 -17.09
N SER A 610 20.94 10.02 -16.40
CA SER A 610 20.99 9.72 -14.96
C SER A 610 20.32 10.83 -14.12
N LYS A 611 20.47 12.08 -14.56
CA LYS A 611 19.75 13.25 -14.02
C LYS A 611 18.82 13.79 -15.11
N PRO A 612 17.50 13.63 -14.96
CA PRO A 612 16.55 14.09 -15.97
C PRO A 612 16.71 15.59 -16.24
N PRO A 613 16.79 16.03 -17.50
CA PRO A 613 16.78 17.45 -17.87
C PRO A 613 15.54 18.14 -17.29
N GLN A 614 15.76 19.34 -16.76
CA GLN A 614 14.68 20.15 -16.19
C GLN A 614 14.89 21.63 -16.44
N VAL A 615 13.81 22.38 -16.54
CA VAL A 615 13.83 23.83 -16.64
C VAL A 615 12.88 24.43 -15.61
N LYS A 616 13.30 25.52 -14.99
CA LYS A 616 12.47 26.36 -14.12
C LYS A 616 12.03 27.59 -14.88
N ILE A 617 10.76 27.88 -14.86
CA ILE A 617 10.13 29.03 -15.50
C ILE A 617 9.30 29.81 -14.49
N LYS A 618 9.18 31.09 -14.71
CA LYS A 618 8.40 31.98 -13.84
C LYS A 618 6.91 31.71 -13.95
N PRO A 619 6.12 32.00 -12.89
CA PRO A 619 4.69 31.72 -12.89
C PRO A 619 3.91 32.57 -13.91
N ASP A 620 4.42 33.69 -14.38
CA ASP A 620 3.84 34.55 -15.39
C ASP A 620 4.15 34.14 -16.84
N ALA A 621 5.20 33.33 -17.07
CA ALA A 621 5.60 32.88 -18.40
C ALA A 621 4.52 32.05 -19.10
N THR A 622 4.29 32.29 -20.38
CA THR A 622 3.34 31.58 -21.25
C THR A 622 4.01 30.59 -22.21
N GLU A 623 5.32 30.63 -22.27
CA GLU A 623 6.14 29.75 -23.13
C GLU A 623 7.50 29.50 -22.50
N GLY A 624 8.22 28.52 -23.02
CA GLY A 624 9.56 28.17 -22.62
C GLY A 624 10.17 27.11 -23.51
N LYS A 625 11.38 26.67 -23.18
CA LYS A 625 12.02 25.53 -23.83
C LYS A 625 12.75 24.68 -22.80
N ILE A 626 12.77 23.37 -23.03
CA ILE A 626 13.64 22.44 -22.31
C ILE A 626 14.81 22.07 -23.19
N THR A 627 16.00 22.10 -22.63
CA THR A 627 17.25 21.81 -23.35
C THR A 627 17.78 20.46 -22.93
N ILE A 628 18.05 19.60 -23.90
CA ILE A 628 18.47 18.21 -23.69
C ILE A 628 19.81 18.02 -24.41
N PRO A 629 20.94 17.89 -23.70
CA PRO A 629 22.20 17.54 -24.33
C PRO A 629 22.18 16.10 -24.82
N LEU A 630 22.47 15.88 -26.08
CA LEU A 630 22.53 14.55 -26.70
C LEU A 630 24.00 14.05 -26.80
N ASN A 631 24.87 14.53 -25.93
CA ASN A 631 26.28 14.13 -25.92
C ASN A 631 26.40 12.66 -25.52
N ALA A 632 27.19 11.90 -26.29
CA ALA A 632 27.57 10.54 -25.95
C ALA A 632 28.52 10.55 -24.73
N SER A 633 27.98 10.78 -23.55
CA SER A 633 28.66 10.58 -22.28
C SER A 633 28.28 9.18 -21.74
N ASN A 634 29.06 8.65 -20.78
CA ASN A 634 28.75 7.40 -20.07
C ASN A 634 27.35 7.40 -19.43
N ASP A 635 26.70 8.55 -19.32
CA ASP A 635 25.38 8.77 -18.73
C ASP A 635 24.23 8.69 -19.77
N LEU A 636 24.52 8.71 -21.06
CA LEU A 636 23.51 8.70 -22.12
C LEU A 636 23.56 7.37 -22.90
N LYS A 637 22.70 6.43 -22.55
CA LYS A 637 22.47 5.20 -23.30
C LYS A 637 21.28 5.40 -24.24
N ILE A 638 21.51 5.96 -25.42
CA ILE A 638 20.49 6.07 -26.47
C ILE A 638 20.55 4.82 -27.32
N ALA A 639 19.47 4.06 -27.37
CA ALA A 639 19.28 3.03 -28.39
C ALA A 639 18.86 3.69 -29.72
N PRO A 640 19.24 3.15 -30.89
CA PRO A 640 18.73 3.61 -32.16
C PRO A 640 17.18 3.58 -32.15
N ASN A 641 16.54 4.68 -32.58
CA ASN A 641 15.08 4.85 -32.64
C ASN A 641 14.37 5.05 -31.29
N GLN A 642 15.05 5.55 -30.28
CA GLN A 642 14.40 6.06 -29.06
C GLN A 642 14.01 7.52 -29.19
#